data_f55ce59cfb548db19036355bc6ed3882
#
_entry.id   f55ce59cfb548db19036355bc6ed3882
#
_cell.length_a   1.000
_cell.length_b   1.000
_cell.length_c   1.000
_cell.angle_alpha   90.00
_cell.angle_beta   90.00
_cell.angle_gamma   90.00
#
_symmetry.space_group_name_H-M   'P 1'
#
loop_
_entity.id
_entity.type
_entity.pdbx_description
1 polymer ?
#
loop_
_entity_poly.entity_id
_entity_poly.type
_entity_poly.pdbx_seq_one_letter_code
_entity_poly.pdbx_strand_id
1 'polypeptide(L)'
;MDKNAIKKYAVWARRELIARVSQRAALYGITEQEIAANGDSINGHVLSDIEKQQRDALLKEIEDKGYEQVMEEVAYTWFNRFSALRFMEVNGYLPSHVRIFTDDDNAFKPQILAEAINMELDGIDLQKVYTLKNDNDEEALFKYLIIIQCNALNKILPGMFQTLSDYTELLFPDNLLREGSVIQQMIELIPEDDWKDAVQIIGWLYQYYNSEKKDDAFAALKKNVKITKENIPAATQLFTPDWIVRYMVENNLGRLWLEGHPDAKDQLLPTEEEQSAYAAGNRDPKDTKWHYYLEGAEQEPEVQAQLAEIRREYAALTPDQLKVIDPCSGSGHILAYMFDVLMKIYESYGYTNREAVASIVDNNLYGLDIDARAAQLAYFAVMMKARQYDRRFFSRGIQPHVYAIVESNHVDKFAVDYFCNGDMKLTAAMDTIIKELHDAKEYGSILTVTPQDWSALYDRFAEITEDINMSRETALRELLPLVQVAEALAQKYDVVVTNPPYMGVANMSSNLSEFVKQKYPDSKTDLFAVFMEVCNNRIKKNGCQAMIAMQSWMFLSSYEKLREKLLHSNNMISLLHLGIKAFEEIGNDIVQTASFIVRKNVISNYTGNYFRLLTHNRAEKERQYLEKEQMFLFCQYKFFEIPGQPIAYWVGENTLEDFVKLQKLGDVSEPKQGIATGDNNRFLRLWTEVDY
;
A
#
# COMPACT_ATOMS: atom_id res chain seq x y z
N MET A 1 -12.14 -5.36 16.70
CA MET A 1 -12.56 -4.64 15.47
C MET A 1 -13.62 -5.46 14.75
N ASP A 2 -14.81 -4.88 14.57
CA ASP A 2 -15.93 -5.53 13.88
C ASP A 2 -15.87 -5.25 12.36
N LYS A 3 -15.25 -6.17 11.62
CA LYS A 3 -15.09 -6.06 10.17
C LYS A 3 -16.42 -6.07 9.40
N ASN A 4 -17.46 -6.74 9.93
CA ASN A 4 -18.77 -6.77 9.28
C ASN A 4 -19.48 -5.41 9.38
N ALA A 5 -19.37 -4.75 10.52
CA ALA A 5 -19.86 -3.38 10.72
C ALA A 5 -19.16 -2.40 9.78
N ILE A 6 -17.84 -2.46 9.71
CA ILE A 6 -17.01 -1.63 8.81
C ILE A 6 -17.40 -1.85 7.35
N LYS A 7 -17.56 -3.12 6.94
CA LYS A 7 -17.97 -3.46 5.56
C LYS A 7 -19.35 -2.90 5.22
N LYS A 8 -20.32 -3.11 6.12
CA LYS A 8 -21.69 -2.61 5.95
C LYS A 8 -21.70 -1.10 5.75
N TYR A 9 -20.94 -0.39 6.61
CA TYR A 9 -20.81 1.06 6.52
C TYR A 9 -20.14 1.51 5.21
N ALA A 10 -18.96 0.99 4.90
CA ALA A 10 -18.16 1.47 3.78
C ALA A 10 -18.86 1.28 2.43
N VAL A 11 -19.49 0.12 2.20
CA VAL A 11 -20.26 -0.16 0.96
C VAL A 11 -21.46 0.76 0.83
N TRP A 12 -22.19 0.98 1.90
CA TRP A 12 -23.35 1.88 1.91
C TRP A 12 -22.90 3.34 1.72
N ALA A 13 -21.86 3.79 2.46
CA ALA A 13 -21.36 5.16 2.43
C ALA A 13 -20.85 5.56 1.04
N ARG A 14 -20.22 4.62 0.30
CA ARG A 14 -19.81 4.86 -1.09
C ARG A 14 -20.97 5.30 -1.96
N ARG A 15 -22.07 4.54 -1.94
CA ARG A 15 -23.26 4.82 -2.77
C ARG A 15 -23.90 6.14 -2.35
N GLU A 16 -24.04 6.36 -1.04
CA GLU A 16 -24.65 7.57 -0.49
C GLU A 16 -23.82 8.81 -0.85
N LEU A 17 -22.49 8.77 -0.68
CA LEU A 17 -21.61 9.90 -1.01
C LEU A 17 -21.63 10.23 -2.51
N ILE A 18 -21.56 9.23 -3.38
CA ILE A 18 -21.69 9.45 -4.83
C ILE A 18 -23.00 10.14 -5.16
N ALA A 19 -24.11 9.67 -4.57
CA ALA A 19 -25.42 10.28 -4.79
C ALA A 19 -25.47 11.74 -4.30
N ARG A 20 -24.91 12.05 -3.12
CA ARG A 20 -24.89 13.41 -2.56
C ARG A 20 -24.00 14.35 -3.36
N VAL A 21 -22.83 13.91 -3.76
CA VAL A 21 -21.92 14.66 -4.63
C VAL A 21 -22.57 14.96 -5.98
N SER A 22 -23.23 13.97 -6.60
CA SER A 22 -23.99 14.16 -7.84
C SER A 22 -25.17 15.13 -7.68
N GLN A 23 -25.89 15.09 -6.55
CA GLN A 23 -26.93 16.07 -6.25
C GLN A 23 -26.37 17.49 -6.14
N ARG A 24 -25.19 17.66 -5.53
CA ARG A 24 -24.51 18.97 -5.48
C ARG A 24 -24.10 19.45 -6.88
N ALA A 25 -23.53 18.57 -7.71
CA ALA A 25 -23.18 18.90 -9.09
C ALA A 25 -24.42 19.37 -9.89
N ALA A 26 -25.57 18.71 -9.71
CA ALA A 26 -26.82 19.09 -10.37
C ALA A 26 -27.31 20.51 -9.97
N LEU A 27 -27.05 20.97 -8.73
CA LEU A 27 -27.38 22.36 -8.34
C LEU A 27 -26.60 23.40 -9.15
N TYR A 28 -25.38 23.02 -9.57
CA TYR A 28 -24.52 23.85 -10.44
C TYR A 28 -24.73 23.54 -11.93
N GLY A 29 -25.85 22.87 -12.29
CA GLY A 29 -26.23 22.58 -13.67
C GLY A 29 -25.34 21.54 -14.36
N ILE A 30 -24.75 20.62 -13.58
CA ILE A 30 -23.87 19.57 -14.09
C ILE A 30 -24.48 18.22 -13.77
N THR A 31 -24.93 17.49 -14.80
CA THR A 31 -25.45 16.12 -14.70
C THR A 31 -24.74 15.24 -15.72
N GLU A 32 -24.94 13.93 -15.65
CA GLU A 32 -24.39 12.98 -16.60
C GLU A 32 -24.89 13.23 -18.04
N GLN A 33 -26.16 13.70 -18.20
CA GLN A 33 -26.80 13.90 -19.48
C GLN A 33 -26.65 15.33 -20.03
N GLU A 34 -26.54 16.32 -19.16
CA GLU A 34 -26.61 17.72 -19.55
C GLU A 34 -25.69 18.60 -18.69
N ILE A 35 -25.01 19.53 -19.32
CA ILE A 35 -24.20 20.57 -18.68
C ILE A 35 -24.78 21.92 -19.07
N ALA A 36 -25.29 22.67 -18.08
CA ALA A 36 -25.81 24.01 -18.31
C ALA A 36 -24.71 24.97 -18.77
N ALA A 37 -25.06 25.88 -19.67
CA ALA A 37 -24.14 26.92 -20.14
C ALA A 37 -23.65 27.79 -18.98
N ASN A 38 -22.43 28.33 -19.12
CA ASN A 38 -21.86 29.24 -18.13
C ASN A 38 -22.70 30.53 -18.06
N GLY A 39 -22.98 31.00 -16.83
CA GLY A 39 -23.76 32.19 -16.60
C GLY A 39 -23.59 32.67 -15.13
N ASP A 40 -24.09 33.86 -14.86
CA ASP A 40 -24.03 34.44 -13.51
C ASP A 40 -25.03 33.77 -12.55
N SER A 41 -26.00 33.04 -13.10
CA SER A 41 -27.00 32.29 -12.33
C SER A 41 -27.30 30.97 -13.03
N ILE A 42 -27.34 29.88 -12.27
CA ILE A 42 -27.66 28.52 -12.73
C ILE A 42 -28.73 27.97 -11.79
N ASN A 43 -29.82 27.42 -12.34
CA ASN A 43 -30.95 26.87 -11.57
C ASN A 43 -31.51 27.83 -10.49
N GLY A 44 -31.42 29.14 -10.74
CA GLY A 44 -31.88 30.17 -9.80
C GLY A 44 -30.87 30.53 -8.68
N HIS A 45 -29.72 29.87 -8.64
CA HIS A 45 -28.61 30.19 -7.76
C HIS A 45 -27.64 31.17 -8.46
N VAL A 46 -27.37 32.32 -7.82
CA VAL A 46 -26.39 33.32 -8.30
C VAL A 46 -25.00 32.85 -7.84
N LEU A 47 -24.12 32.61 -8.80
CA LEU A 47 -22.78 32.14 -8.52
C LEU A 47 -21.83 33.27 -8.11
N SER A 48 -21.11 33.08 -7.01
CA SER A 48 -19.96 33.90 -6.68
C SER A 48 -18.81 33.70 -7.69
N ASP A 49 -17.84 34.60 -7.72
CA ASP A 49 -16.68 34.48 -8.61
C ASP A 49 -15.83 33.25 -8.27
N ILE A 50 -15.78 32.85 -6.99
CA ILE A 50 -15.11 31.64 -6.53
C ILE A 50 -15.83 30.39 -7.05
N GLU A 51 -17.16 30.33 -6.92
CA GLU A 51 -17.96 29.19 -7.41
C GLU A 51 -17.88 29.06 -8.94
N LYS A 52 -17.78 30.17 -9.68
CA LYS A 52 -17.55 30.11 -11.14
C LYS A 52 -16.21 29.47 -11.47
N GLN A 53 -15.13 29.88 -10.78
CA GLN A 53 -13.80 29.29 -10.97
C GLN A 53 -13.76 27.80 -10.60
N GLN A 54 -14.37 27.44 -9.48
CA GLN A 54 -14.48 26.02 -9.04
C GLN A 54 -15.31 25.19 -10.04
N ARG A 55 -16.38 25.78 -10.59
CA ARG A 55 -17.19 25.12 -11.60
C ARG A 55 -16.44 24.91 -12.91
N ASP A 56 -15.68 25.92 -13.37
CA ASP A 56 -14.87 25.79 -14.58
C ASP A 56 -13.78 24.73 -14.41
N ALA A 57 -13.15 24.64 -13.24
CA ALA A 57 -12.22 23.56 -12.91
C ALA A 57 -12.88 22.18 -12.92
N LEU A 58 -14.10 22.06 -12.35
CA LEU A 58 -14.89 20.83 -12.37
C LEU A 58 -15.22 20.38 -13.79
N LEU A 59 -15.64 21.32 -14.66
CA LEU A 59 -15.96 21.02 -16.05
C LEU A 59 -14.76 20.49 -16.81
N LYS A 60 -13.59 21.06 -16.60
CA LYS A 60 -12.34 20.59 -17.20
C LYS A 60 -12.01 19.15 -16.77
N GLU A 61 -12.13 18.85 -15.48
CA GLU A 61 -11.91 17.49 -14.97
C GLU A 61 -12.92 16.48 -15.54
N ILE A 62 -14.18 16.91 -15.71
CA ILE A 62 -15.23 16.04 -16.32
C ILE A 62 -14.94 15.82 -17.81
N GLU A 63 -14.43 16.81 -18.53
CA GLU A 63 -14.01 16.66 -19.91
C GLU A 63 -12.86 15.67 -20.07
N ASP A 64 -11.89 15.71 -19.14
CA ASP A 64 -10.71 14.85 -19.18
C ASP A 64 -10.99 13.39 -18.71
N LYS A 65 -11.81 13.21 -17.67
CA LYS A 65 -12.00 11.91 -16.99
C LYS A 65 -13.39 11.30 -17.12
N GLY A 66 -14.39 12.11 -17.48
CA GLY A 66 -15.80 11.71 -17.48
C GLY A 66 -16.53 11.98 -16.16
N TYR A 67 -17.84 12.18 -16.24
CA TYR A 67 -18.70 12.58 -15.12
C TYR A 67 -18.68 11.56 -13.98
N GLU A 68 -18.92 10.29 -14.26
CA GLU A 68 -19.00 9.23 -13.24
C GLU A 68 -17.70 9.12 -12.43
N GLN A 69 -16.57 9.17 -13.12
CA GLN A 69 -15.27 9.05 -12.46
C GLN A 69 -14.97 10.24 -11.55
N VAL A 70 -15.27 11.47 -11.99
CA VAL A 70 -15.05 12.67 -11.17
C VAL A 70 -15.96 12.65 -9.94
N MET A 71 -17.24 12.28 -10.09
CA MET A 71 -18.16 12.17 -8.94
C MET A 71 -17.67 11.12 -7.94
N GLU A 72 -17.17 9.98 -8.41
CA GLU A 72 -16.59 8.95 -7.55
C GLU A 72 -15.31 9.44 -6.84
N GLU A 73 -14.41 10.13 -7.54
CA GLU A 73 -13.18 10.68 -6.96
C GLU A 73 -13.47 11.68 -5.84
N VAL A 74 -14.44 12.57 -6.03
CA VAL A 74 -14.85 13.54 -5.02
C VAL A 74 -15.52 12.85 -3.83
N ALA A 75 -16.44 11.91 -4.09
CA ALA A 75 -17.09 11.14 -3.03
C ALA A 75 -16.08 10.38 -2.17
N TYR A 76 -15.08 9.78 -2.81
CA TYR A 76 -14.00 9.10 -2.13
C TYR A 76 -13.12 10.05 -1.30
N THR A 77 -12.83 11.23 -1.81
CA THR A 77 -12.07 12.27 -1.08
C THR A 77 -12.78 12.62 0.23
N TRP A 78 -14.08 12.84 0.20
CA TRP A 78 -14.86 13.12 1.41
C TRP A 78 -14.94 11.92 2.34
N PHE A 79 -15.10 10.70 1.81
CA PHE A 79 -15.05 9.49 2.61
C PHE A 79 -13.74 9.36 3.41
N ASN A 80 -12.62 9.58 2.75
CA ASN A 80 -11.29 9.53 3.38
C ASN A 80 -11.14 10.60 4.45
N ARG A 81 -11.56 11.85 4.15
CA ARG A 81 -11.48 12.96 5.10
C ARG A 81 -12.35 12.73 6.34
N PHE A 82 -13.57 12.28 6.16
CA PHE A 82 -14.45 11.95 7.31
C PHE A 82 -13.85 10.81 8.15
N SER A 83 -13.33 9.78 7.51
CA SER A 83 -12.66 8.67 8.21
C SER A 83 -11.43 9.12 8.97
N ALA A 84 -10.58 9.98 8.36
CA ALA A 84 -9.40 10.54 9.00
C ALA A 84 -9.76 11.46 10.17
N LEU A 85 -10.73 12.34 10.00
CA LEU A 85 -11.21 13.22 11.06
C LEU A 85 -11.78 12.42 12.23
N ARG A 86 -12.56 11.36 11.95
CA ARG A 86 -13.09 10.47 12.99
C ARG A 86 -11.97 9.75 13.75
N PHE A 87 -10.99 9.23 13.04
CA PHE A 87 -9.83 8.60 13.67
C PHE A 87 -9.08 9.59 14.58
N MET A 88 -8.82 10.81 14.10
CA MET A 88 -8.12 11.85 14.86
C MET A 88 -8.96 12.33 16.07
N GLU A 89 -10.26 12.43 15.90
CA GLU A 89 -11.19 12.80 16.98
C GLU A 89 -11.16 11.79 18.13
N VAL A 90 -11.32 10.50 17.82
CA VAL A 90 -11.37 9.43 18.84
C VAL A 90 -10.03 9.30 19.58
N ASN A 91 -8.92 9.50 18.88
CA ASN A 91 -7.58 9.38 19.48
C ASN A 91 -7.03 10.71 20.07
N GLY A 92 -7.83 11.79 20.04
CA GLY A 92 -7.42 13.10 20.58
C GLY A 92 -6.24 13.72 19.82
N TYR A 93 -6.16 13.51 18.51
CA TYR A 93 -5.06 14.01 17.65
C TYR A 93 -5.39 15.30 16.92
N LEU A 94 -6.64 15.79 17.03
CA LEU A 94 -7.05 17.07 16.46
C LEU A 94 -6.35 18.24 17.16
N PRO A 95 -5.79 19.21 16.42
CA PRO A 95 -5.14 20.39 17.02
C PRO A 95 -6.06 21.25 17.88
N SER A 96 -7.33 21.30 17.53
CA SER A 96 -8.37 22.05 18.28
C SER A 96 -8.74 21.41 19.61
N HIS A 97 -8.44 20.14 19.82
CA HIS A 97 -8.91 19.30 20.93
C HIS A 97 -10.43 19.27 21.09
N VAL A 98 -11.19 19.68 20.07
CA VAL A 98 -12.65 19.68 20.01
C VAL A 98 -13.12 18.54 19.11
N ARG A 99 -14.10 17.76 19.57
CA ARG A 99 -14.68 16.69 18.75
C ARG A 99 -15.52 17.26 17.61
N ILE A 100 -15.32 16.73 16.40
CA ILE A 100 -15.96 17.26 15.18
C ILE A 100 -17.34 16.67 14.98
N PHE A 101 -17.52 15.38 15.27
CA PHE A 101 -18.71 14.61 14.93
C PHE A 101 -19.54 14.21 16.16
N THR A 102 -18.90 14.12 17.32
CA THR A 102 -19.53 13.59 18.54
C THR A 102 -19.33 14.53 19.73
N ASP A 103 -20.01 14.23 20.82
CA ASP A 103 -19.71 14.73 22.16
C ASP A 103 -18.78 13.76 22.92
N ASP A 104 -18.49 14.06 24.18
CA ASP A 104 -17.63 13.25 25.03
C ASP A 104 -18.18 11.85 25.32
N ASP A 105 -19.50 11.67 25.25
CA ASP A 105 -20.20 10.39 25.41
C ASP A 105 -20.31 9.60 24.09
N ASN A 106 -19.62 10.03 23.04
CA ASN A 106 -19.69 9.47 21.69
C ASN A 106 -21.11 9.54 21.05
N ALA A 107 -21.99 10.39 21.52
CA ALA A 107 -23.28 10.62 20.89
C ALA A 107 -23.08 11.52 19.63
N PHE A 108 -23.93 11.33 18.62
CA PHE A 108 -23.96 12.19 17.43
C PHE A 108 -24.46 13.61 17.78
N LYS A 109 -23.59 14.36 18.42
CA LYS A 109 -23.79 15.77 18.82
C LYS A 109 -22.44 16.49 18.59
N PRO A 110 -22.22 17.07 17.40
CA PRO A 110 -20.95 17.69 17.06
C PRO A 110 -20.54 18.78 18.07
N GLN A 111 -19.53 18.52 18.91
CA GLN A 111 -19.03 19.46 19.90
C GLN A 111 -18.49 20.73 19.22
N ILE A 112 -17.97 20.59 17.99
CA ILE A 112 -17.47 21.69 17.17
C ILE A 112 -18.54 22.80 16.95
N LEU A 113 -19.83 22.45 16.87
CA LEU A 113 -20.92 23.44 16.74
C LEU A 113 -21.15 24.22 18.04
N ALA A 114 -21.06 23.55 19.20
CA ALA A 114 -21.20 24.21 20.48
C ALA A 114 -20.04 25.17 20.75
N GLU A 115 -18.80 24.72 20.49
CA GLU A 115 -17.58 25.45 20.76
C GLU A 115 -17.17 26.42 19.64
N ALA A 116 -17.91 26.53 18.54
CA ALA A 116 -17.54 27.30 17.34
C ALA A 116 -17.07 28.74 17.60
N ILE A 117 -17.61 29.40 18.63
CA ILE A 117 -17.25 30.79 18.99
C ILE A 117 -15.94 30.85 19.78
N ASN A 118 -15.65 29.79 20.56
CA ASN A 118 -14.51 29.73 21.47
C ASN A 118 -13.29 29.03 20.84
N MET A 119 -13.45 28.49 19.64
CA MET A 119 -12.37 27.74 18.99
C MET A 119 -11.28 28.66 18.45
N GLU A 120 -10.04 28.33 18.78
CA GLU A 120 -8.87 28.87 18.15
C GLU A 120 -8.44 27.97 16.99
N LEU A 121 -8.98 28.21 15.79
CA LEU A 121 -8.62 27.54 14.55
C LEU A 121 -8.06 28.55 13.57
N ASP A 122 -6.94 28.19 12.95
CA ASP A 122 -6.32 29.02 11.92
C ASP A 122 -7.24 29.15 10.70
N GLY A 123 -7.47 30.38 10.27
CA GLY A 123 -8.35 30.71 9.16
C GLY A 123 -9.84 30.80 9.52
N ILE A 124 -10.24 30.67 10.80
CA ILE A 124 -11.63 30.85 11.22
C ILE A 124 -12.03 32.32 11.14
N ASP A 125 -13.14 32.62 10.46
CA ASP A 125 -13.79 33.93 10.46
C ASP A 125 -14.94 33.91 11.47
N LEU A 126 -14.71 34.49 12.65
CA LEU A 126 -15.70 34.59 13.72
C LEU A 126 -16.95 35.38 13.31
N GLN A 127 -16.82 36.36 12.43
CA GLN A 127 -17.97 37.14 11.91
C GLN A 127 -18.94 36.18 11.16
N LYS A 128 -18.37 35.33 10.30
CA LYS A 128 -19.13 34.32 9.56
C LYS A 128 -19.77 33.29 10.51
N VAL A 129 -19.07 32.86 11.56
CA VAL A 129 -19.59 31.97 12.60
C VAL A 129 -20.79 32.62 13.30
N TYR A 130 -20.69 33.90 13.72
CA TYR A 130 -21.79 34.61 14.35
C TYR A 130 -22.99 34.77 13.42
N THR A 131 -22.78 35.08 12.15
CA THR A 131 -23.84 35.19 11.15
C THR A 131 -24.59 33.90 11.00
N LEU A 132 -23.91 32.79 10.76
CA LEU A 132 -24.53 31.46 10.57
C LEU A 132 -25.28 30.96 11.86
N LYS A 133 -24.74 31.27 13.04
CA LYS A 133 -25.44 30.97 14.31
C LYS A 133 -26.69 31.78 14.47
N ASN A 134 -26.66 33.08 14.16
CA ASN A 134 -27.83 33.94 14.28
C ASN A 134 -28.94 33.58 13.28
N ASP A 135 -28.56 33.08 12.10
CA ASP A 135 -29.51 32.62 11.08
C ASP A 135 -30.06 31.21 11.38
N ASN A 136 -29.59 30.54 12.45
CA ASN A 136 -29.87 29.16 12.81
C ASN A 136 -29.58 28.16 11.69
N ASP A 137 -28.60 28.44 10.86
CA ASP A 137 -28.14 27.54 9.79
C ASP A 137 -26.99 26.65 10.29
N GLU A 138 -27.38 25.66 11.12
CA GLU A 138 -26.40 24.72 11.70
C GLU A 138 -25.67 23.87 10.63
N GLU A 139 -26.36 23.53 9.54
CA GLU A 139 -25.77 22.75 8.45
C GLU A 139 -24.67 23.52 7.72
N ALA A 140 -24.93 24.78 7.39
CA ALA A 140 -23.92 25.65 6.77
C ALA A 140 -22.77 25.95 7.74
N LEU A 141 -23.05 26.14 9.04
CA LEU A 141 -22.03 26.30 10.06
C LEU A 141 -21.15 25.06 10.17
N PHE A 142 -21.75 23.87 10.23
CA PHE A 142 -21.02 22.61 10.32
C PHE A 142 -20.13 22.39 9.11
N LYS A 143 -20.66 22.58 7.91
CA LYS A 143 -19.90 22.55 6.66
C LYS A 143 -18.69 23.49 6.71
N TYR A 144 -18.91 24.76 7.08
CA TYR A 144 -17.86 25.76 7.19
C TYR A 144 -16.75 25.31 8.16
N LEU A 145 -17.13 24.83 9.36
CA LEU A 145 -16.17 24.40 10.37
C LEU A 145 -15.36 23.17 9.93
N ILE A 146 -15.96 22.19 9.23
CA ILE A 146 -15.24 21.04 8.66
C ILE A 146 -14.23 21.52 7.63
N ILE A 147 -14.59 22.45 6.73
CA ILE A 147 -13.68 22.99 5.71
C ILE A 147 -12.49 23.69 6.36
N ILE A 148 -12.75 24.57 7.35
CA ILE A 148 -11.69 25.27 8.09
C ILE A 148 -10.79 24.26 8.82
N GLN A 149 -11.38 23.24 9.48
CA GLN A 149 -10.59 22.19 10.14
C GLN A 149 -9.70 21.42 9.14
N CYS A 150 -10.21 21.05 7.97
CA CYS A 150 -9.41 20.42 6.92
C CYS A 150 -8.29 21.33 6.42
N ASN A 151 -8.56 22.64 6.21
CA ASN A 151 -7.56 23.60 5.77
C ASN A 151 -6.48 23.86 6.85
N ALA A 152 -6.87 23.88 8.12
CA ALA A 152 -5.90 23.95 9.23
C ALA A 152 -5.02 22.70 9.29
N LEU A 153 -5.60 21.51 9.06
CA LEU A 153 -4.87 20.25 9.00
C LEU A 153 -3.94 20.15 7.78
N ASN A 154 -4.19 20.86 6.70
CA ASN A 154 -3.29 20.89 5.54
C ASN A 154 -1.85 21.27 5.93
N LYS A 155 -1.65 22.18 6.88
CA LYS A 155 -0.33 22.63 7.31
C LYS A 155 0.53 21.51 7.92
N ILE A 156 -0.11 20.54 8.54
CA ILE A 156 0.56 19.43 9.24
C ILE A 156 0.45 18.10 8.51
N LEU A 157 -0.59 17.92 7.74
CA LEU A 157 -0.92 16.70 6.99
C LEU A 157 -1.25 17.02 5.52
N PRO A 158 -0.34 17.69 4.76
CA PRO A 158 -0.63 18.11 3.39
C PRO A 158 -0.95 16.96 2.45
N GLY A 159 -0.41 15.77 2.68
CA GLY A 159 -0.70 14.59 1.89
C GLY A 159 -2.13 14.05 2.08
N MET A 160 -2.80 14.37 3.19
CA MET A 160 -4.17 13.92 3.46
C MET A 160 -5.21 15.03 3.28
N PHE A 161 -4.91 16.23 3.71
CA PHE A 161 -5.81 17.37 3.70
C PHE A 161 -5.29 18.46 2.75
N GLN A 162 -5.39 18.24 1.44
CA GLN A 162 -5.10 19.29 0.46
C GLN A 162 -6.07 20.46 0.66
N THR A 163 -5.58 21.68 0.40
CA THR A 163 -6.39 22.91 0.57
C THR A 163 -7.67 22.81 -0.25
N LEU A 164 -8.81 23.04 0.42
CA LEU A 164 -10.12 23.08 -0.20
C LEU A 164 -10.38 24.49 -0.74
N SER A 165 -9.94 24.76 -1.94
CA SER A 165 -10.28 25.96 -2.70
C SER A 165 -10.71 25.61 -4.12
N ASP A 166 -10.86 24.33 -4.40
CA ASP A 166 -11.17 23.75 -5.71
C ASP A 166 -12.62 23.25 -5.79
N TYR A 167 -12.95 22.58 -6.89
CA TYR A 167 -14.27 21.98 -7.12
C TYR A 167 -14.68 20.92 -6.08
N THR A 168 -13.75 20.39 -5.29
CA THR A 168 -14.06 19.45 -4.21
C THR A 168 -14.86 20.13 -3.10
N GLU A 169 -14.60 21.42 -2.83
CA GLU A 169 -15.41 22.24 -1.92
C GLU A 169 -16.79 22.51 -2.49
N LEU A 170 -16.89 22.82 -3.79
CA LEU A 170 -18.17 23.04 -4.47
C LEU A 170 -19.10 21.83 -4.32
N LEU A 171 -18.53 20.64 -4.41
CA LEU A 171 -19.25 19.35 -4.32
C LEU A 171 -19.30 18.77 -2.90
N PHE A 172 -19.12 19.59 -1.86
CA PHE A 172 -19.27 19.14 -0.47
C PHE A 172 -20.67 18.56 -0.21
N PRO A 173 -20.79 17.34 0.34
CA PRO A 173 -22.09 16.71 0.57
C PRO A 173 -22.98 17.52 1.53
N ASP A 174 -24.25 17.63 1.22
CA ASP A 174 -25.23 18.25 2.08
C ASP A 174 -25.91 17.24 3.03
N ASN A 175 -26.63 17.78 4.03
CA ASN A 175 -27.42 17.03 5.00
C ASN A 175 -26.61 16.10 5.91
N LEU A 176 -25.44 16.53 6.33
CA LEU A 176 -24.54 15.74 7.18
C LEU A 176 -25.04 15.65 8.64
N LEU A 177 -25.83 16.61 9.12
CA LEU A 177 -26.42 16.62 10.46
C LEU A 177 -27.74 15.86 10.55
N ARG A 178 -28.31 15.43 9.43
CA ARG A 178 -29.61 14.71 9.43
C ARG A 178 -29.48 13.27 9.91
N GLU A 179 -30.58 12.76 10.44
CA GLU A 179 -30.75 11.35 10.75
C GLU A 179 -30.52 10.49 9.50
N GLY A 180 -29.71 9.42 9.63
CA GLY A 180 -29.30 8.57 8.54
C GLY A 180 -28.18 9.13 7.67
N SER A 181 -27.55 10.24 8.06
CA SER A 181 -26.39 10.81 7.33
C SER A 181 -25.18 9.89 7.36
N VAL A 182 -24.24 10.14 6.43
CA VAL A 182 -22.98 9.37 6.34
C VAL A 182 -22.19 9.43 7.65
N ILE A 183 -22.19 10.57 8.33
CA ILE A 183 -21.46 10.75 9.58
C ILE A 183 -22.16 10.03 10.72
N GLN A 184 -23.50 10.18 10.87
CA GLN A 184 -24.23 9.47 11.90
C GLN A 184 -24.09 7.95 11.77
N GLN A 185 -24.25 7.42 10.56
CA GLN A 185 -24.10 5.98 10.32
C GLN A 185 -22.67 5.47 10.58
N MET A 186 -21.65 6.30 10.37
CA MET A 186 -20.27 5.97 10.74
C MET A 186 -20.13 5.77 12.25
N ILE A 187 -20.75 6.66 13.04
CA ILE A 187 -20.70 6.63 14.50
C ILE A 187 -21.52 5.48 15.06
N GLU A 188 -22.72 5.24 14.52
CA GLU A 188 -23.65 4.22 15.02
C GLU A 188 -23.22 2.78 14.65
N LEU A 189 -22.72 2.58 13.44
CA LEU A 189 -22.36 1.25 12.95
C LEU A 189 -20.99 0.79 13.42
N ILE A 190 -20.00 1.70 13.54
CA ILE A 190 -18.63 1.34 13.90
C ILE A 190 -18.36 1.74 15.35
N PRO A 191 -18.17 0.78 16.27
CA PRO A 191 -17.88 1.05 17.67
C PRO A 191 -16.66 1.98 17.84
N GLU A 192 -16.71 2.90 18.80
CA GLU A 192 -15.61 3.83 19.07
C GLU A 192 -14.29 3.08 19.38
N ASP A 193 -14.39 1.97 20.10
CA ASP A 193 -13.22 1.16 20.45
C ASP A 193 -12.47 0.59 19.22
N ASP A 194 -13.16 0.45 18.09
CA ASP A 194 -12.53 -0.01 16.84
C ASP A 194 -11.63 1.07 16.19
N TRP A 195 -11.80 2.34 16.59
CA TRP A 195 -10.98 3.47 16.14
C TRP A 195 -9.78 3.76 17.06
N LYS A 196 -9.80 3.27 18.32
CA LYS A 196 -8.76 3.57 19.31
C LYS A 196 -7.46 2.90 18.95
N ASP A 197 -6.42 3.69 18.69
CA ASP A 197 -5.06 3.27 18.35
C ASP A 197 -4.94 2.27 17.17
N ALA A 198 -6.03 2.02 16.47
CA ALA A 198 -6.17 0.99 15.45
C ALA A 198 -6.08 1.59 14.03
N VAL A 199 -4.91 2.06 13.62
CA VAL A 199 -4.68 2.65 12.29
C VAL A 199 -5.15 1.74 11.15
N GLN A 200 -5.16 0.42 11.35
CA GLN A 200 -5.63 -0.59 10.39
C GLN A 200 -7.09 -0.40 9.96
N ILE A 201 -7.93 0.26 10.78
CA ILE A 201 -9.33 0.53 10.41
C ILE A 201 -9.43 1.31 9.09
N ILE A 202 -8.50 2.22 8.86
CA ILE A 202 -8.42 3.01 7.63
C ILE A 202 -8.24 2.10 6.42
N GLY A 203 -7.40 1.07 6.56
CA GLY A 203 -7.18 0.06 5.50
C GLY A 203 -8.43 -0.78 5.22
N TRP A 204 -9.16 -1.21 6.25
CA TRP A 204 -10.41 -1.94 6.07
C TRP A 204 -11.52 -1.10 5.44
N LEU A 205 -11.64 0.17 5.84
CA LEU A 205 -12.57 1.11 5.22
C LEU A 205 -12.27 1.29 3.72
N TYR A 206 -11.01 1.47 3.35
CA TYR A 206 -10.57 1.56 1.96
C TYR A 206 -10.90 0.31 1.16
N GLN A 207 -10.58 -0.87 1.69
CA GLN A 207 -10.83 -2.12 1.01
C GLN A 207 -12.32 -2.35 0.77
N TYR A 208 -13.16 -2.13 1.77
CA TYR A 208 -14.60 -2.36 1.64
C TYR A 208 -15.30 -1.31 0.79
N TYR A 209 -14.82 -0.07 0.78
CA TYR A 209 -15.30 0.97 -0.13
C TYR A 209 -15.13 0.55 -1.59
N ASN A 210 -14.01 -0.08 -1.93
CA ASN A 210 -13.70 -0.52 -3.30
C ASN A 210 -14.29 -1.90 -3.67
N SER A 211 -15.01 -2.57 -2.78
CA SER A 211 -15.45 -3.96 -3.00
C SER A 211 -16.38 -4.12 -4.21
N GLU A 212 -17.31 -3.19 -4.44
CA GLU A 212 -18.22 -3.21 -5.60
C GLU A 212 -17.45 -3.00 -6.91
N LYS A 213 -16.52 -2.05 -6.94
CA LYS A 213 -15.68 -1.78 -8.11
C LYS A 213 -14.80 -3.00 -8.47
N LYS A 214 -14.38 -3.74 -7.46
CA LYS A 214 -13.68 -5.02 -7.62
C LYS A 214 -14.58 -6.05 -8.29
N ASP A 215 -15.81 -6.20 -7.81
CA ASP A 215 -16.79 -7.15 -8.39
C ASP A 215 -17.11 -6.80 -9.85
N ASP A 216 -17.26 -5.51 -10.17
CA ASP A 216 -17.49 -5.02 -11.53
C ASP A 216 -16.30 -5.31 -12.45
N ALA A 217 -15.06 -5.08 -11.98
CA ALA A 217 -13.84 -5.41 -12.72
C ALA A 217 -13.76 -6.92 -13.03
N PHE A 218 -14.08 -7.78 -12.06
CA PHE A 218 -14.12 -9.23 -12.28
C PHE A 218 -15.27 -9.66 -13.21
N ALA A 219 -16.42 -8.99 -13.16
CA ALA A 219 -17.53 -9.24 -14.08
C ALA A 219 -17.15 -8.85 -15.53
N ALA A 220 -16.40 -7.76 -15.72
CA ALA A 220 -15.87 -7.33 -16.99
C ALA A 220 -14.83 -8.32 -17.56
N LEU A 221 -13.95 -8.86 -16.73
CA LEU A 221 -12.99 -9.91 -17.11
C LEU A 221 -13.68 -11.17 -17.65
N LYS A 222 -14.79 -11.59 -17.06
CA LYS A 222 -15.60 -12.72 -17.58
C LYS A 222 -16.16 -12.48 -18.98
N LYS A 223 -16.25 -11.21 -19.39
CA LYS A 223 -16.66 -10.78 -20.75
C LYS A 223 -15.45 -10.49 -21.66
N ASN A 224 -14.24 -10.91 -21.28
CA ASN A 224 -12.97 -10.65 -21.98
C ASN A 224 -12.59 -9.14 -22.08
N VAL A 225 -13.12 -8.29 -21.21
CA VAL A 225 -12.69 -6.90 -21.10
C VAL A 225 -11.46 -6.85 -20.19
N LYS A 226 -10.35 -6.28 -20.68
CA LYS A 226 -9.10 -6.16 -19.94
C LYS A 226 -9.22 -5.12 -18.82
N ILE A 227 -8.39 -5.26 -17.78
CA ILE A 227 -8.30 -4.31 -16.67
C ILE A 227 -7.61 -3.03 -17.19
N THR A 228 -8.28 -1.89 -17.04
CA THR A 228 -7.71 -0.57 -17.37
C THR A 228 -6.85 -0.06 -16.21
N LYS A 229 -5.99 0.93 -16.45
CA LYS A 229 -5.12 1.53 -15.41
C LYS A 229 -5.91 2.02 -14.20
N GLU A 230 -7.11 2.57 -14.40
CA GLU A 230 -7.99 3.08 -13.34
C GLU A 230 -8.57 1.95 -12.47
N ASN A 231 -8.70 0.74 -13.02
CA ASN A 231 -9.28 -0.42 -12.34
C ASN A 231 -8.23 -1.39 -11.76
N ILE A 232 -6.94 -1.21 -12.06
CA ILE A 232 -5.86 -2.03 -11.48
C ILE A 232 -5.94 -2.04 -9.95
N PRO A 233 -6.04 -0.90 -9.25
CA PRO A 233 -6.09 -0.88 -7.80
C PRO A 233 -7.25 -1.70 -7.22
N ALA A 234 -8.46 -1.50 -7.74
CA ALA A 234 -9.63 -2.21 -7.24
C ALA A 234 -9.58 -3.72 -7.54
N ALA A 235 -9.10 -4.11 -8.73
CA ALA A 235 -9.01 -5.51 -9.13
C ALA A 235 -7.95 -6.31 -8.39
N THR A 236 -6.85 -5.66 -7.94
CA THR A 236 -5.69 -6.32 -7.36
C THR A 236 -5.54 -6.13 -5.85
N GLN A 237 -6.38 -5.29 -5.25
CA GLN A 237 -6.33 -4.99 -3.83
C GLN A 237 -6.63 -6.22 -2.97
N LEU A 238 -5.68 -6.57 -2.10
CA LEU A 238 -5.78 -7.66 -1.12
C LEU A 238 -5.15 -7.21 0.20
N PHE A 239 -5.94 -7.22 1.27
CA PHE A 239 -5.45 -6.87 2.61
C PHE A 239 -4.74 -8.08 3.23
N THR A 240 -3.44 -7.94 3.47
CA THR A 240 -2.63 -9.02 4.04
C THR A 240 -3.03 -9.28 5.50
N PRO A 241 -3.32 -10.53 5.90
CA PRO A 241 -3.60 -10.84 7.30
C PRO A 241 -2.48 -10.40 8.23
N ASP A 242 -2.84 -9.85 9.40
CA ASP A 242 -1.91 -9.24 10.35
C ASP A 242 -0.76 -10.17 10.74
N TRP A 243 -1.04 -11.44 11.05
CA TRP A 243 0.00 -12.40 11.43
C TRP A 243 1.02 -12.67 10.29
N ILE A 244 0.57 -12.59 9.02
CA ILE A 244 1.48 -12.74 7.87
C ILE A 244 2.35 -11.48 7.72
N VAL A 245 1.79 -10.29 7.94
CA VAL A 245 2.57 -9.05 7.97
C VAL A 245 3.63 -9.12 9.06
N ARG A 246 3.26 -9.56 10.27
CA ARG A 246 4.20 -9.76 11.37
C ARG A 246 5.31 -10.74 11.00
N TYR A 247 4.94 -11.91 10.46
CA TYR A 247 5.92 -12.87 9.97
C TYR A 247 6.88 -12.24 8.95
N MET A 248 6.36 -11.53 7.94
CA MET A 248 7.19 -10.93 6.91
C MET A 248 8.16 -9.87 7.47
N VAL A 249 7.70 -9.00 8.35
CA VAL A 249 8.51 -7.89 8.87
C VAL A 249 9.50 -8.37 9.94
N GLU A 250 9.05 -9.21 10.88
CA GLU A 250 9.90 -9.71 11.98
C GLU A 250 11.03 -10.62 11.45
N ASN A 251 10.77 -11.44 10.44
CA ASN A 251 11.77 -12.33 9.85
C ASN A 251 12.57 -11.70 8.69
N ASN A 252 12.32 -10.47 8.37
CA ASN A 252 13.06 -9.68 7.38
C ASN A 252 13.82 -8.54 8.07
N LEU A 253 13.14 -7.43 8.37
CA LEU A 253 13.72 -6.28 9.07
C LEU A 253 14.22 -6.66 10.47
N GLY A 254 13.37 -7.35 11.25
CA GLY A 254 13.73 -7.83 12.60
C GLY A 254 14.92 -8.77 12.57
N ARG A 255 14.97 -9.71 11.62
CA ARG A 255 16.10 -10.63 11.46
C ARG A 255 17.40 -9.90 11.11
N LEU A 256 17.36 -8.99 10.14
CA LEU A 256 18.54 -8.22 9.75
C LEU A 256 19.14 -7.52 10.98
N TRP A 257 18.28 -6.91 11.80
CA TRP A 257 18.72 -6.24 13.03
C TRP A 257 19.28 -7.21 14.06
N LEU A 258 18.55 -8.27 14.41
CA LEU A 258 18.95 -9.23 15.44
C LEU A 258 20.19 -10.08 15.07
N GLU A 259 20.42 -10.32 13.80
CA GLU A 259 21.65 -11.00 13.34
C GLU A 259 22.89 -10.12 13.52
N GLY A 260 22.75 -8.78 13.44
CA GLY A 260 23.82 -7.82 13.73
C GLY A 260 23.94 -7.46 15.22
N HIS A 261 22.82 -7.45 15.93
CA HIS A 261 22.70 -6.98 17.31
C HIS A 261 22.06 -8.05 18.20
N PRO A 262 22.71 -9.19 18.44
CA PRO A 262 22.13 -10.32 19.16
C PRO A 262 21.77 -10.00 20.62
N ASP A 263 22.43 -9.02 21.24
CA ASP A 263 22.14 -8.58 22.62
C ASP A 263 20.74 -7.97 22.76
N ALA A 264 20.12 -7.53 21.65
CA ALA A 264 18.75 -7.01 21.65
C ALA A 264 17.67 -8.12 21.72
N LYS A 265 18.04 -9.39 21.59
CA LYS A 265 17.08 -10.52 21.57
C LYS A 265 16.25 -10.60 22.84
N ASP A 266 16.87 -10.45 24.01
CA ASP A 266 16.17 -10.54 25.30
C ASP A 266 15.10 -9.45 25.46
N GLN A 267 15.33 -8.29 24.85
CA GLN A 267 14.37 -7.19 24.86
C GLN A 267 13.25 -7.37 23.83
N LEU A 268 13.56 -7.89 22.64
CA LEU A 268 12.67 -7.89 21.47
C LEU A 268 11.90 -9.18 21.31
N LEU A 269 12.46 -10.32 21.72
CA LEU A 269 11.82 -11.62 21.57
C LEU A 269 11.08 -12.05 22.84
N PRO A 270 9.99 -12.80 22.71
CA PRO A 270 9.32 -13.39 23.87
C PRO A 270 10.16 -14.48 24.52
N THR A 271 9.97 -14.70 25.82
CA THR A 271 10.43 -15.92 26.50
C THR A 271 9.62 -17.13 26.02
N GLU A 272 10.07 -18.33 26.33
CA GLU A 272 9.34 -19.57 25.98
C GLU A 272 7.94 -19.61 26.63
N GLU A 273 7.80 -19.09 27.86
CA GLU A 273 6.52 -19.01 28.58
C GLU A 273 5.58 -18.00 27.90
N GLU A 274 6.08 -16.81 27.57
CA GLU A 274 5.31 -15.77 26.83
C GLU A 274 4.89 -16.28 25.45
N GLN A 275 5.78 -16.96 24.73
CA GLN A 275 5.47 -17.54 23.42
C GLN A 275 4.39 -18.62 23.50
N SER A 276 4.49 -19.49 24.51
CA SER A 276 3.50 -20.56 24.72
C SER A 276 2.13 -19.99 25.09
N ALA A 277 2.10 -18.96 25.95
CA ALA A 277 0.87 -18.27 26.32
C ALA A 277 0.23 -17.57 25.09
N TYR A 278 1.05 -16.90 24.28
CA TYR A 278 0.60 -16.23 23.06
C TYR A 278 0.03 -17.23 22.04
N ALA A 279 0.70 -18.36 21.81
CA ALA A 279 0.23 -19.42 20.91
C ALA A 279 -1.09 -20.05 21.40
N ALA A 280 -1.27 -20.15 22.73
CA ALA A 280 -2.52 -20.62 23.35
C ALA A 280 -3.68 -19.59 23.28
N GLY A 281 -3.44 -18.40 22.70
CA GLY A 281 -4.45 -17.35 22.54
C GLY A 281 -4.50 -16.30 23.64
N ASN A 282 -3.61 -16.35 24.65
CA ASN A 282 -3.47 -15.35 25.70
C ASN A 282 -2.64 -14.18 25.18
N ARG A 283 -3.27 -13.23 24.49
CA ARG A 283 -2.60 -12.11 23.82
C ARG A 283 -2.89 -10.81 24.57
N ASP A 284 -1.86 -10.24 25.20
CA ASP A 284 -1.96 -8.90 25.80
C ASP A 284 -1.89 -7.83 24.68
N PRO A 285 -2.87 -6.92 24.56
CA PRO A 285 -2.83 -5.82 23.59
C PRO A 285 -1.60 -4.89 23.77
N LYS A 286 -0.98 -4.88 24.95
CA LYS A 286 0.22 -4.09 25.24
C LYS A 286 1.52 -4.82 24.91
N ASP A 287 1.45 -6.08 24.57
CA ASP A 287 2.61 -6.87 24.20
C ASP A 287 3.16 -6.42 22.84
N THR A 288 4.44 -6.04 22.84
CA THR A 288 5.17 -5.55 21.67
C THR A 288 6.33 -6.45 21.26
N LYS A 289 6.41 -7.65 21.85
CA LYS A 289 7.41 -8.67 21.50
C LYS A 289 7.15 -9.25 20.11
N TRP A 290 8.21 -9.73 19.47
CA TRP A 290 8.14 -10.30 18.12
C TRP A 290 7.83 -11.80 18.17
N HIS A 291 6.56 -12.14 18.32
CA HIS A 291 6.07 -13.52 18.45
C HIS A 291 6.15 -14.35 17.16
N TYR A 292 6.25 -13.70 16.01
CA TYR A 292 6.36 -14.36 14.71
C TYR A 292 7.81 -14.43 14.21
N TYR A 293 8.77 -14.00 15.00
CA TYR A 293 10.18 -14.19 14.69
C TYR A 293 10.54 -15.68 14.77
N LEU A 294 11.26 -16.16 13.76
CA LEU A 294 11.70 -17.53 13.64
C LEU A 294 13.22 -17.58 13.72
N GLU A 295 13.79 -18.31 14.64
CA GLU A 295 15.23 -18.57 14.65
C GLU A 295 15.68 -19.24 13.36
N GLY A 296 16.91 -18.94 12.90
CA GLY A 296 17.48 -19.56 11.71
C GLY A 296 17.67 -21.07 11.91
N ALA A 297 17.55 -21.82 10.85
CA ALA A 297 17.93 -23.24 10.87
C ALA A 297 19.40 -23.40 11.27
N GLU A 298 19.71 -24.48 11.92
CA GLU A 298 21.10 -24.89 12.18
C GLU A 298 21.85 -25.06 10.85
N GLN A 299 23.06 -24.54 10.77
CA GLN A 299 23.83 -24.51 9.54
C GLN A 299 25.16 -25.23 9.74
N GLU A 300 25.68 -25.80 8.67
CA GLU A 300 27.02 -26.37 8.65
C GLU A 300 28.11 -25.33 8.98
N PRO A 301 29.24 -25.73 9.57
CA PRO A 301 30.29 -24.77 9.98
C PRO A 301 30.78 -23.82 8.88
N GLU A 302 30.87 -24.27 7.63
CA GLU A 302 31.29 -23.46 6.48
C GLU A 302 30.26 -22.38 6.14
N VAL A 303 28.96 -22.70 6.26
CA VAL A 303 27.87 -21.76 6.09
C VAL A 303 27.85 -20.74 7.23
N GLN A 304 28.07 -21.20 8.47
CA GLN A 304 28.15 -20.33 9.65
C GLN A 304 29.29 -19.30 9.52
N ALA A 305 30.45 -19.70 8.96
CA ALA A 305 31.57 -18.79 8.75
C ALA A 305 31.22 -17.66 7.77
N GLN A 306 30.52 -17.97 6.68
CA GLN A 306 30.06 -16.98 5.69
C GLN A 306 28.97 -16.06 6.28
N LEU A 307 28.02 -16.62 7.07
CA LEU A 307 27.02 -15.84 7.76
C LEU A 307 27.63 -14.89 8.81
N ALA A 308 28.73 -15.28 9.46
CA ALA A 308 29.43 -14.42 10.42
C ALA A 308 29.97 -13.14 9.77
N GLU A 309 30.35 -13.18 8.49
CA GLU A 309 30.76 -11.97 7.75
C GLU A 309 29.59 -11.03 7.50
N ILE A 310 28.45 -11.58 7.07
CA ILE A 310 27.21 -10.81 6.88
C ILE A 310 26.78 -10.17 8.21
N ARG A 311 26.81 -10.93 9.29
CA ARG A 311 26.47 -10.43 10.64
C ARG A 311 27.39 -9.30 11.10
N ARG A 312 28.66 -9.31 10.72
CA ARG A 312 29.58 -8.17 10.99
C ARG A 312 29.19 -6.92 10.20
N GLU A 313 28.75 -7.06 8.94
CA GLU A 313 28.21 -5.94 8.18
C GLU A 313 26.95 -5.36 8.84
N TYR A 314 26.04 -6.23 9.28
CA TYR A 314 24.82 -5.79 9.99
C TYR A 314 25.12 -5.15 11.36
N ALA A 315 26.11 -5.64 12.08
CA ALA A 315 26.54 -5.08 13.37
C ALA A 315 27.12 -3.66 13.24
N ALA A 316 27.60 -3.29 12.06
CA ALA A 316 28.10 -1.95 11.78
C ALA A 316 26.99 -0.94 11.42
N LEU A 317 25.76 -1.40 11.19
CA LEU A 317 24.62 -0.53 10.85
C LEU A 317 24.07 0.14 12.13
N THR A 318 23.76 1.41 12.00
CA THR A 318 22.95 2.15 12.97
C THR A 318 21.50 2.22 12.49
N PRO A 319 20.51 2.39 13.39
CA PRO A 319 19.10 2.37 13.00
C PRO A 319 18.74 3.38 11.89
N ASP A 320 19.34 4.57 11.89
CA ASP A 320 19.11 5.65 10.92
C ASP A 320 19.61 5.33 9.49
N GLN A 321 20.51 4.37 9.36
CA GLN A 321 21.06 3.93 8.07
C GLN A 321 20.17 2.91 7.34
N LEU A 322 19.24 2.28 8.06
CA LEU A 322 18.34 1.29 7.48
C LEU A 322 17.35 1.96 6.51
N LYS A 323 17.27 1.42 5.28
CA LYS A 323 16.29 1.85 4.28
C LYS A 323 15.31 0.71 4.00
N VAL A 324 14.04 0.93 4.28
CA VAL A 324 12.99 -0.08 4.12
C VAL A 324 11.86 0.44 3.22
N ILE A 325 11.32 -0.41 2.36
CA ILE A 325 10.25 -0.01 1.42
C ILE A 325 9.16 -1.07 1.29
N ASP A 326 7.93 -0.58 1.15
CA ASP A 326 6.81 -1.29 0.51
C ASP A 326 6.48 -0.62 -0.82
N PRO A 327 6.84 -1.22 -1.98
CA PRO A 327 6.59 -0.63 -3.29
C PRO A 327 5.14 -0.78 -3.79
N CYS A 328 4.26 -1.48 -3.03
CA CYS A 328 2.83 -1.64 -3.29
C CYS A 328 2.07 -1.44 -1.98
N SER A 329 2.25 -0.25 -1.36
CA SER A 329 1.92 -0.02 0.04
C SER A 329 0.42 -0.10 0.37
N GLY A 330 -0.46 -0.04 -0.63
CA GLY A 330 -1.88 0.03 -0.40
C GLY A 330 -2.22 1.17 0.58
N SER A 331 -3.05 0.88 1.56
CA SER A 331 -3.39 1.80 2.64
C SER A 331 -2.37 1.87 3.78
N GLY A 332 -1.17 1.29 3.61
CA GLY A 332 -0.05 1.41 4.56
C GLY A 332 -0.04 0.40 5.71
N HIS A 333 -0.75 -0.71 5.61
CA HIS A 333 -0.78 -1.72 6.69
C HIS A 333 0.60 -2.31 7.00
N ILE A 334 1.36 -2.68 5.97
CA ILE A 334 2.74 -3.17 6.12
C ILE A 334 3.65 -2.06 6.65
N LEU A 335 3.52 -0.82 6.12
CA LEU A 335 4.30 0.34 6.56
C LEU A 335 4.08 0.63 8.05
N ALA A 336 2.82 0.58 8.52
CA ALA A 336 2.48 0.80 9.92
C ALA A 336 3.16 -0.22 10.86
N TYR A 337 3.23 -1.49 10.45
CA TYR A 337 3.92 -2.51 11.26
C TYR A 337 5.45 -2.41 11.13
N MET A 338 5.99 -2.06 9.98
CA MET A 338 7.43 -1.75 9.85
C MET A 338 7.81 -0.57 10.74
N PHE A 339 6.94 0.42 10.89
CA PHE A 339 7.14 1.53 11.82
C PHE A 339 7.27 1.03 13.27
N ASP A 340 6.35 0.16 13.72
CA ASP A 340 6.40 -0.42 15.07
C ASP A 340 7.68 -1.22 15.32
N VAL A 341 8.12 -2.02 14.34
CA VAL A 341 9.37 -2.79 14.44
C VAL A 341 10.59 -1.86 14.47
N LEU A 342 10.63 -0.82 13.64
CA LEU A 342 11.69 0.20 13.67
C LEU A 342 11.73 0.92 15.02
N MET A 343 10.59 1.30 15.60
CA MET A 343 10.55 1.90 16.92
C MET A 343 11.25 1.02 17.97
N LYS A 344 11.00 -0.29 17.93
CA LYS A 344 11.66 -1.25 18.84
C LYS A 344 13.14 -1.41 18.56
N ILE A 345 13.57 -1.34 17.31
CA ILE A 345 14.99 -1.31 16.92
C ILE A 345 15.67 -0.08 17.50
N TYR A 346 15.10 1.10 17.35
CA TYR A 346 15.65 2.34 17.91
C TYR A 346 15.69 2.34 19.44
N GLU A 347 14.61 1.86 20.08
CA GLU A 347 14.54 1.71 21.54
C GLU A 347 15.64 0.78 22.05
N SER A 348 15.86 -0.38 21.40
CA SER A 348 16.91 -1.32 21.75
C SER A 348 18.32 -0.76 21.60
N TYR A 349 18.50 0.22 20.70
CA TYR A 349 19.77 0.90 20.45
C TYR A 349 20.00 2.11 21.38
N GLY A 350 18.98 2.52 22.16
CA GLY A 350 19.07 3.57 23.16
C GLY A 350 18.55 4.95 22.75
N TYR A 351 17.82 5.07 21.63
CA TYR A 351 17.15 6.30 21.24
C TYR A 351 15.89 6.57 22.07
N THR A 352 15.59 7.84 22.30
CA THR A 352 14.29 8.23 22.83
C THR A 352 13.20 8.09 21.76
N ASN A 353 11.93 7.90 22.17
CA ASN A 353 10.80 7.83 21.23
C ASN A 353 10.78 9.04 20.29
N ARG A 354 11.10 10.21 20.81
CA ARG A 354 11.12 11.45 20.04
C ARG A 354 12.14 11.45 18.91
N GLU A 355 13.34 10.98 19.17
CA GLU A 355 14.42 10.89 18.19
C GLU A 355 14.14 9.77 17.19
N ALA A 356 13.69 8.62 17.70
CA ALA A 356 13.32 7.46 16.88
C ALA A 356 12.25 7.81 15.84
N VAL A 357 11.14 8.40 16.27
CA VAL A 357 10.03 8.79 15.38
C VAL A 357 10.51 9.73 14.28
N ALA A 358 11.27 10.78 14.62
CA ALA A 358 11.78 11.72 13.65
C ALA A 358 12.66 11.03 12.61
N SER A 359 13.59 10.17 13.07
CA SER A 359 14.50 9.45 12.18
C SER A 359 13.80 8.40 11.32
N ILE A 360 12.81 7.68 11.86
CA ILE A 360 12.04 6.68 11.10
C ILE A 360 11.34 7.33 9.91
N VAL A 361 10.68 8.47 10.15
CA VAL A 361 9.92 9.16 9.11
C VAL A 361 10.84 9.81 8.07
N ASP A 362 11.95 10.37 8.51
CA ASP A 362 12.88 11.12 7.66
C ASP A 362 13.88 10.21 6.92
N ASN A 363 14.32 9.11 7.54
CA ASN A 363 15.42 8.30 7.01
C ASN A 363 15.03 6.90 6.55
N ASN A 364 14.11 6.22 7.23
CA ASN A 364 14.00 4.77 7.11
C ASN A 364 12.89 4.30 6.18
N LEU A 365 11.68 4.87 6.31
CA LEU A 365 10.44 4.25 5.83
C LEU A 365 9.98 4.85 4.51
N TYR A 366 9.86 4.00 3.48
CA TYR A 366 9.43 4.37 2.15
C TYR A 366 8.20 3.57 1.73
N GLY A 367 7.26 4.22 1.04
CA GLY A 367 6.07 3.58 0.50
C GLY A 367 5.73 4.13 -0.88
N LEU A 368 5.37 3.25 -1.80
CA LEU A 368 4.88 3.62 -3.14
C LEU A 368 3.56 2.91 -3.43
N ASP A 369 2.64 3.61 -4.06
CA ASP A 369 1.44 2.99 -4.62
C ASP A 369 1.03 3.63 -5.93
N ILE A 370 0.42 2.86 -6.83
CA ILE A 370 -0.11 3.36 -8.10
C ILE A 370 -1.41 4.15 -7.89
N ASP A 371 -2.20 3.81 -6.86
CA ASP A 371 -3.41 4.52 -6.47
C ASP A 371 -3.07 5.68 -5.52
N ALA A 372 -3.27 6.91 -6.01
CA ALA A 372 -3.05 8.11 -5.21
C ALA A 372 -3.87 8.13 -3.90
N ARG A 373 -5.06 7.50 -3.91
CA ARG A 373 -5.94 7.40 -2.75
C ARG A 373 -5.39 6.43 -1.71
N ALA A 374 -4.83 5.31 -2.15
CA ALA A 374 -4.15 4.36 -1.28
C ALA A 374 -2.89 4.98 -0.67
N ALA A 375 -2.04 5.63 -1.48
CA ALA A 375 -0.86 6.33 -1.00
C ALA A 375 -1.19 7.44 0.02
N GLN A 376 -2.29 8.16 -0.18
CA GLN A 376 -2.80 9.15 0.76
C GLN A 376 -3.14 8.53 2.13
N LEU A 377 -3.79 7.36 2.13
CA LEU A 377 -4.10 6.65 3.37
C LEU A 377 -2.86 6.04 4.03
N ALA A 378 -1.91 5.55 3.23
CA ALA A 378 -0.63 5.05 3.72
C ALA A 378 0.20 6.19 4.37
N TYR A 379 0.24 7.35 3.73
CA TYR A 379 0.81 8.57 4.30
C TYR A 379 0.15 8.90 5.65
N PHE A 380 -1.18 8.93 5.69
CA PHE A 380 -1.94 9.18 6.92
C PHE A 380 -1.62 8.16 8.01
N ALA A 381 -1.58 6.87 7.66
CA ALA A 381 -1.27 5.79 8.59
C ALA A 381 0.11 5.98 9.25
N VAL A 382 1.15 6.31 8.46
CA VAL A 382 2.50 6.58 8.98
C VAL A 382 2.51 7.81 9.89
N MET A 383 1.82 8.90 9.51
CA MET A 383 1.74 10.10 10.33
C MET A 383 1.00 9.86 11.66
N MET A 384 -0.06 9.03 11.65
CA MET A 384 -0.78 8.66 12.87
C MET A 384 0.10 7.78 13.78
N LYS A 385 0.86 6.83 13.23
CA LYS A 385 1.87 6.07 13.97
C LYS A 385 2.90 6.99 14.62
N ALA A 386 3.45 7.92 13.87
CA ALA A 386 4.39 8.91 14.40
C ALA A 386 3.78 9.72 15.56
N ARG A 387 2.52 10.17 15.41
CA ARG A 387 1.79 10.91 16.44
C ARG A 387 1.48 10.08 17.69
N GLN A 388 1.24 8.79 17.53
CA GLN A 388 1.00 7.83 18.62
C GLN A 388 2.22 7.75 19.55
N TYR A 389 3.43 7.67 19.02
CA TYR A 389 4.68 7.59 19.77
C TYR A 389 5.21 8.96 20.24
N ASP A 390 4.93 10.04 19.48
CA ASP A 390 5.36 11.41 19.82
C ASP A 390 4.20 12.40 19.70
N ARG A 391 3.66 12.82 20.85
CA ARG A 391 2.53 13.75 20.93
C ARG A 391 2.76 15.10 20.24
N ARG A 392 4.00 15.51 20.00
CA ARG A 392 4.37 16.78 19.37
C ARG A 392 4.88 16.61 17.94
N PHE A 393 4.75 15.41 17.37
CA PHE A 393 5.33 15.12 16.06
C PHE A 393 4.85 16.10 14.96
N PHE A 394 3.56 16.39 14.93
CA PHE A 394 2.99 17.29 13.91
C PHE A 394 3.61 18.68 13.88
N SER A 395 4.11 19.21 15.00
CA SER A 395 4.74 20.53 15.06
C SER A 395 6.16 20.56 14.49
N ARG A 396 6.71 19.43 14.03
CA ARG A 396 8.09 19.36 13.51
C ARG A 396 8.16 19.56 12.00
N GLY A 397 7.05 19.46 11.29
CA GLY A 397 7.01 19.62 9.84
C GLY A 397 7.65 18.48 9.04
N ILE A 398 8.06 17.37 9.69
CA ILE A 398 8.66 16.20 9.02
C ILE A 398 7.57 15.45 8.27
N GLN A 399 7.85 15.09 7.00
CA GLN A 399 6.91 14.40 6.11
C GLN A 399 7.47 13.02 5.74
N PRO A 400 6.62 11.98 5.62
CA PRO A 400 7.06 10.64 5.28
C PRO A 400 7.33 10.46 3.79
N HIS A 401 8.24 9.57 3.45
CA HIS A 401 8.51 9.16 2.06
C HIS A 401 7.47 8.15 1.54
N VAL A 402 6.22 8.57 1.55
CA VAL A 402 5.09 7.76 1.04
C VAL A 402 4.44 8.51 -0.11
N TYR A 403 4.57 7.96 -1.31
CA TYR A 403 4.22 8.66 -2.54
C TYR A 403 3.30 7.84 -3.43
N ALA A 404 2.35 8.54 -4.07
CA ALA A 404 1.65 8.01 -5.23
C ALA A 404 2.57 8.05 -6.45
N ILE A 405 2.51 7.06 -7.32
CA ILE A 405 3.16 7.12 -8.62
C ILE A 405 2.54 8.27 -9.43
N VAL A 406 3.37 9.17 -9.89
CA VAL A 406 3.00 10.30 -10.75
C VAL A 406 3.60 10.13 -12.14
N GLU A 407 2.90 10.63 -13.16
CA GLU A 407 3.37 10.58 -14.56
C GLU A 407 3.71 11.96 -15.08
N SER A 408 4.64 12.02 -16.01
CA SER A 408 5.19 13.26 -16.57
C SER A 408 4.55 13.69 -17.90
N ASN A 409 3.44 13.07 -18.33
CA ASN A 409 2.83 13.23 -19.64
C ASN A 409 2.43 14.69 -19.97
N HIS A 410 2.11 15.48 -18.95
CA HIS A 410 1.58 16.84 -19.08
C HIS A 410 2.36 17.89 -18.29
N VAL A 411 3.67 17.65 -18.07
CA VAL A 411 4.53 18.58 -17.35
C VAL A 411 4.66 19.89 -18.11
N ASP A 412 4.48 21.02 -17.41
CA ASP A 412 4.63 22.35 -17.98
C ASP A 412 6.12 22.63 -18.30
N LYS A 413 6.39 22.82 -19.58
CA LYS A 413 7.73 23.10 -20.07
C LYS A 413 8.31 24.40 -19.49
N PHE A 414 7.48 25.42 -19.28
CA PHE A 414 7.93 26.68 -18.67
C PHE A 414 8.35 26.46 -17.21
N ALA A 415 7.67 25.59 -16.48
CA ALA A 415 8.06 25.22 -15.12
C ALA A 415 9.42 24.48 -15.11
N VAL A 416 9.68 23.59 -16.08
CA VAL A 416 10.97 22.91 -16.24
C VAL A 416 12.08 23.92 -16.56
N ASP A 417 11.87 24.81 -17.54
CA ASP A 417 12.84 25.82 -17.93
C ASP A 417 13.16 26.77 -16.76
N TYR A 418 12.13 27.18 -16.00
CA TYR A 418 12.29 27.98 -14.78
C TYR A 418 13.09 27.24 -13.70
N PHE A 419 12.74 25.97 -13.43
CA PHE A 419 13.44 25.15 -12.44
C PHE A 419 14.91 24.96 -12.79
N CYS A 420 15.20 24.59 -14.03
CA CYS A 420 16.57 24.33 -14.50
C CYS A 420 17.42 25.60 -14.59
N ASN A 421 16.81 26.76 -14.82
CA ASN A 421 17.46 28.09 -14.89
C ASN A 421 18.76 28.11 -15.73
N GLY A 422 18.78 27.36 -16.82
CA GLY A 422 19.95 27.24 -17.71
C GLY A 422 21.08 26.35 -17.20
N ASP A 423 20.94 25.68 -16.06
CA ASP A 423 21.90 24.68 -15.59
C ASP A 423 21.76 23.38 -16.42
N MET A 424 22.84 23.03 -17.13
CA MET A 424 22.88 21.87 -18.00
C MET A 424 22.73 20.54 -17.23
N LYS A 425 23.18 20.46 -15.97
CA LYS A 425 23.09 19.23 -15.16
C LYS A 425 21.66 19.02 -14.68
N LEU A 426 21.02 20.09 -14.16
CA LEU A 426 19.62 20.04 -13.78
C LEU A 426 18.72 19.73 -14.97
N THR A 427 19.00 20.32 -16.15
CA THR A 427 18.27 20.04 -17.39
C THR A 427 18.38 18.56 -17.78
N ALA A 428 19.59 18.02 -17.82
CA ALA A 428 19.81 16.61 -18.16
C ALA A 428 19.14 15.64 -17.16
N ALA A 429 19.15 15.97 -15.86
CA ALA A 429 18.48 15.20 -14.82
C ALA A 429 16.96 15.24 -15.00
N MET A 430 16.38 16.42 -15.20
CA MET A 430 14.93 16.57 -15.39
C MET A 430 14.46 15.91 -16.69
N ASP A 431 15.19 16.06 -17.81
CA ASP A 431 14.87 15.38 -19.08
C ASP A 431 14.86 13.85 -18.92
N THR A 432 15.80 13.32 -18.14
CA THR A 432 15.84 11.87 -17.84
C THR A 432 14.64 11.44 -17.02
N ILE A 433 14.32 12.16 -15.93
CA ILE A 433 13.19 11.85 -15.05
C ILE A 433 11.87 11.95 -15.83
N ILE A 434 11.67 13.00 -16.61
CA ILE A 434 10.47 13.21 -17.42
C ILE A 434 10.31 12.08 -18.44
N LYS A 435 11.39 11.68 -19.10
CA LYS A 435 11.36 10.56 -20.06
C LYS A 435 11.03 9.23 -19.40
N GLU A 436 11.61 8.93 -18.23
CA GLU A 436 11.50 7.63 -17.57
C GLU A 436 10.17 7.49 -16.80
N LEU A 437 9.53 8.60 -16.40
CA LEU A 437 8.21 8.61 -15.76
C LEU A 437 7.06 8.91 -16.74
N HIS A 438 7.31 8.89 -18.05
CA HIS A 438 6.23 8.97 -19.04
C HIS A 438 5.35 7.71 -18.93
N ASP A 439 4.02 7.89 -18.90
CA ASP A 439 3.04 6.83 -18.68
C ASP A 439 3.25 6.03 -17.37
N ALA A 440 3.88 6.63 -16.36
CA ALA A 440 4.24 5.92 -15.14
C ALA A 440 3.02 5.34 -14.39
N LYS A 441 1.82 5.93 -14.53
CA LYS A 441 0.58 5.38 -13.97
C LYS A 441 0.08 4.11 -14.66
N GLU A 442 0.59 3.78 -15.86
CA GLU A 442 0.33 2.50 -16.52
C GLU A 442 1.20 1.38 -15.91
N TYR A 443 2.44 1.73 -15.52
CA TYR A 443 3.44 0.74 -15.12
C TYR A 443 3.62 0.65 -13.60
N GLY A 444 3.35 1.72 -12.88
CA GLY A 444 3.51 1.76 -11.44
C GLY A 444 4.96 1.58 -10.98
N SER A 445 5.13 1.01 -9.82
CA SER A 445 6.45 0.82 -9.20
C SER A 445 7.30 -0.30 -9.81
N ILE A 446 6.91 -0.92 -10.94
CA ILE A 446 7.81 -1.80 -11.70
C ILE A 446 8.81 -1.02 -12.59
N LEU A 447 8.65 0.30 -12.72
CA LEU A 447 9.58 1.16 -13.43
C LEU A 447 10.97 1.16 -12.77
N THR A 448 11.99 1.31 -13.58
CA THR A 448 13.37 1.52 -13.14
C THR A 448 13.80 2.91 -13.57
N VAL A 449 14.30 3.70 -12.63
CA VAL A 449 14.75 5.08 -12.86
C VAL A 449 16.26 5.16 -12.69
N THR A 450 16.89 5.90 -13.57
CA THR A 450 18.34 6.15 -13.54
C THR A 450 18.68 7.08 -12.37
N PRO A 451 19.63 6.72 -11.48
CA PRO A 451 20.05 7.58 -10.38
C PRO A 451 20.55 8.94 -10.86
N GLN A 452 20.12 10.00 -10.17
CA GLN A 452 20.50 11.39 -10.43
C GLN A 452 21.26 11.98 -9.23
N ASP A 453 21.74 13.20 -9.35
CA ASP A 453 22.21 14.00 -8.22
C ASP A 453 21.02 14.58 -7.48
N TRP A 454 20.43 13.78 -6.57
CA TRP A 454 19.24 14.15 -5.81
C TRP A 454 19.47 15.39 -4.95
N SER A 455 20.68 15.53 -4.35
CA SER A 455 21.01 16.71 -3.53
C SER A 455 20.91 17.99 -4.34
N ALA A 456 21.49 18.02 -5.53
CA ALA A 456 21.42 19.20 -6.40
C ALA A 456 19.98 19.56 -6.81
N LEU A 457 19.13 18.54 -7.04
CA LEU A 457 17.71 18.76 -7.35
C LEU A 457 16.95 19.34 -6.14
N TYR A 458 17.14 18.79 -4.94
CA TYR A 458 16.48 19.31 -3.73
C TYR A 458 17.01 20.69 -3.30
N ASP A 459 18.31 20.95 -3.45
CA ASP A 459 18.89 22.27 -3.21
C ASP A 459 18.22 23.33 -4.11
N ARG A 460 17.97 22.97 -5.38
CA ARG A 460 17.25 23.86 -6.29
C ARG A 460 15.79 24.08 -5.89
N PHE A 461 15.08 23.05 -5.41
CA PHE A 461 13.74 23.23 -4.86
C PHE A 461 13.74 24.14 -3.63
N ALA A 462 14.72 24.01 -2.75
CA ALA A 462 14.87 24.88 -1.58
C ALA A 462 15.09 26.35 -2.00
N GLU A 463 15.95 26.59 -2.99
CA GLU A 463 16.18 27.95 -3.53
C GLU A 463 14.89 28.59 -4.07
N ILE A 464 14.11 27.85 -4.90
CA ILE A 464 12.91 28.42 -5.51
C ILE A 464 11.75 28.57 -4.51
N THR A 465 11.79 27.88 -3.36
CA THR A 465 10.73 28.01 -2.33
C THR A 465 10.64 29.41 -1.78
N GLU A 466 11.72 30.17 -1.74
CA GLU A 466 11.80 31.57 -1.30
C GLU A 466 11.47 32.59 -2.42
N ASP A 467 11.33 32.13 -3.67
CA ASP A 467 11.13 33.00 -4.83
C ASP A 467 9.67 33.51 -4.95
N ILE A 468 9.47 34.67 -5.56
CA ILE A 468 8.14 35.31 -5.77
C ILE A 468 7.71 35.16 -7.25
N ASN A 469 7.90 33.98 -7.83
CA ASN A 469 7.55 33.75 -9.23
C ASN A 469 6.31 32.83 -9.34
N MET A 470 5.39 33.13 -10.25
CA MET A 470 4.21 32.25 -10.49
C MET A 470 4.61 30.86 -10.95
N SER A 471 5.69 30.72 -11.71
CA SER A 471 6.22 29.43 -12.15
C SER A 471 6.73 28.57 -11.00
N ARG A 472 7.05 29.16 -9.83
CA ARG A 472 7.42 28.44 -8.60
C ARG A 472 6.35 27.46 -8.17
N GLU A 473 5.10 27.93 -8.10
CA GLU A 473 3.98 27.07 -7.63
C GLU A 473 3.77 25.89 -8.57
N THR A 474 3.86 26.11 -9.87
CA THR A 474 3.76 25.05 -10.87
C THR A 474 4.95 24.08 -10.76
N ALA A 475 6.18 24.58 -10.61
CA ALA A 475 7.36 23.74 -10.44
C ALA A 475 7.29 22.87 -9.16
N LEU A 476 6.88 23.45 -8.03
CA LEU A 476 6.72 22.72 -6.77
C LEU A 476 5.58 21.68 -6.87
N ARG A 477 4.47 22.00 -7.54
CA ARG A 477 3.33 21.10 -7.69
C ARG A 477 3.58 19.95 -8.65
N GLU A 478 4.28 20.19 -9.77
CA GLU A 478 4.45 19.21 -10.85
C GLU A 478 5.79 18.49 -10.81
N LEU A 479 6.90 19.20 -10.53
CA LEU A 479 8.24 18.61 -10.64
C LEU A 479 8.70 17.96 -9.34
N LEU A 480 8.38 18.51 -8.16
CA LEU A 480 8.82 17.95 -6.89
C LEU A 480 8.29 16.51 -6.67
N PRO A 481 7.00 16.18 -6.92
CA PRO A 481 6.51 14.81 -6.81
C PRO A 481 7.19 13.85 -7.79
N LEU A 482 7.53 14.30 -9.00
CA LEU A 482 8.27 13.48 -9.98
C LEU A 482 9.67 13.13 -9.46
N VAL A 483 10.39 14.11 -8.90
CA VAL A 483 11.73 13.90 -8.33
C VAL A 483 11.67 12.95 -7.12
N GLN A 484 10.70 13.12 -6.23
CA GLN A 484 10.51 12.26 -5.06
C GLN A 484 10.23 10.81 -5.45
N VAL A 485 9.33 10.58 -6.41
CA VAL A 485 9.03 9.24 -6.93
C VAL A 485 10.23 8.65 -7.67
N ALA A 486 10.93 9.45 -8.49
CA ALA A 486 12.12 9.03 -9.21
C ALA A 486 13.22 8.57 -8.26
N GLU A 487 13.50 9.33 -7.19
CA GLU A 487 14.46 8.95 -6.16
C GLU A 487 14.08 7.65 -5.48
N ALA A 488 12.82 7.51 -5.01
CA ALA A 488 12.35 6.30 -4.35
C ALA A 488 12.43 5.05 -5.26
N LEU A 489 12.21 5.20 -6.58
CA LEU A 489 12.35 4.14 -7.56
C LEU A 489 13.81 3.78 -7.88
N ALA A 490 14.73 4.75 -7.84
CA ALA A 490 16.15 4.56 -8.14
C ALA A 490 16.95 4.03 -6.94
N GLN A 491 16.51 4.32 -5.72
CA GLN A 491 17.20 3.97 -4.48
C GLN A 491 17.30 2.46 -4.25
N LYS A 492 18.36 2.04 -3.54
CA LYS A 492 18.54 0.66 -3.05
C LYS A 492 18.20 0.59 -1.58
N TYR A 493 17.54 -0.50 -1.19
CA TYR A 493 17.01 -0.71 0.16
C TYR A 493 17.69 -1.89 0.86
N ASP A 494 17.76 -1.83 2.18
CA ASP A 494 18.22 -2.96 3.00
C ASP A 494 17.12 -4.01 3.09
N VAL A 495 15.85 -3.55 3.12
CA VAL A 495 14.68 -4.39 3.29
C VAL A 495 13.56 -3.97 2.33
N VAL A 496 12.96 -4.97 1.67
CA VAL A 496 11.71 -4.81 0.93
C VAL A 496 10.67 -5.76 1.52
N VAL A 497 9.49 -5.23 1.87
CA VAL A 497 8.35 -6.05 2.32
C VAL A 497 7.12 -5.63 1.54
N THR A 498 6.45 -6.56 0.85
CA THR A 498 5.31 -6.18 0.01
C THR A 498 4.33 -7.31 -0.25
N ASN A 499 3.09 -6.94 -0.54
CA ASN A 499 2.08 -7.77 -1.18
C ASN A 499 1.76 -7.17 -2.56
N PRO A 500 2.41 -7.64 -3.64
CA PRO A 500 2.25 -7.07 -4.96
C PRO A 500 0.89 -7.42 -5.58
N PRO A 501 0.47 -6.72 -6.66
CA PRO A 501 -0.74 -7.05 -7.41
C PRO A 501 -0.65 -8.42 -8.09
N TYR A 502 -1.74 -9.21 -8.05
CA TYR A 502 -1.88 -10.49 -8.76
C TYR A 502 -2.69 -10.26 -10.03
N MET A 503 -2.01 -10.15 -11.16
CA MET A 503 -2.64 -9.91 -12.45
C MET A 503 -1.87 -10.60 -13.57
N GLY A 504 -2.44 -11.71 -14.07
CA GLY A 504 -1.87 -12.44 -15.20
C GLY A 504 -1.82 -11.61 -16.48
N VAL A 505 -0.80 -11.84 -17.31
CA VAL A 505 -0.53 -11.08 -18.55
C VAL A 505 -1.72 -11.01 -19.50
N ALA A 506 -2.61 -12.00 -19.50
CA ALA A 506 -3.84 -12.01 -20.32
C ALA A 506 -4.83 -10.89 -19.93
N ASN A 507 -4.80 -10.45 -18.66
CA ASN A 507 -5.71 -9.44 -18.11
C ASN A 507 -5.12 -8.03 -18.15
N MET A 508 -3.82 -7.90 -18.45
CA MET A 508 -3.13 -6.61 -18.58
C MET A 508 -3.61 -5.83 -19.81
N SER A 509 -3.52 -4.51 -19.74
CA SER A 509 -3.63 -3.63 -20.91
C SER A 509 -2.58 -3.99 -21.97
N SER A 510 -2.74 -3.49 -23.18
CA SER A 510 -1.79 -3.76 -24.26
C SER A 510 -0.41 -3.18 -23.94
N ASN A 511 -0.38 -1.94 -23.43
CA ASN A 511 0.87 -1.22 -23.11
C ASN A 511 1.63 -1.92 -21.97
N LEU A 512 0.95 -2.23 -20.87
CA LEU A 512 1.53 -2.93 -19.74
C LEU A 512 2.05 -4.32 -20.15
N SER A 513 1.26 -5.08 -20.92
CA SER A 513 1.65 -6.42 -21.39
C SER A 513 2.90 -6.37 -22.28
N GLU A 514 2.99 -5.38 -23.18
CA GLU A 514 4.16 -5.21 -24.04
C GLU A 514 5.39 -4.81 -23.24
N PHE A 515 5.26 -3.83 -22.34
CA PHE A 515 6.33 -3.39 -21.44
C PHE A 515 6.90 -4.55 -20.62
N VAL A 516 6.03 -5.33 -19.98
CA VAL A 516 6.43 -6.48 -19.15
C VAL A 516 7.12 -7.56 -19.98
N LYS A 517 6.65 -7.84 -21.20
CA LYS A 517 7.30 -8.82 -22.10
C LYS A 517 8.70 -8.38 -22.54
N GLN A 518 8.89 -7.08 -22.73
CA GLN A 518 10.20 -6.54 -23.18
C GLN A 518 11.18 -6.43 -22.03
N LYS A 519 10.77 -5.90 -20.87
CA LYS A 519 11.64 -5.60 -19.74
C LYS A 519 11.86 -6.77 -18.80
N TYR A 520 10.85 -7.66 -18.65
CA TYR A 520 10.84 -8.76 -17.69
C TYR A 520 10.45 -10.09 -18.34
N PRO A 521 11.20 -10.56 -19.36
CA PRO A 521 10.83 -11.74 -20.15
C PRO A 521 10.74 -13.03 -19.33
N ASP A 522 11.47 -13.14 -18.20
CA ASP A 522 11.51 -14.33 -17.35
C ASP A 522 10.38 -14.38 -16.33
N SER A 523 9.77 -13.23 -16.02
CA SER A 523 8.70 -13.07 -15.03
C SER A 523 7.37 -12.56 -15.61
N LYS A 524 7.29 -12.37 -16.92
CA LYS A 524 6.18 -11.74 -17.65
C LYS A 524 4.80 -12.37 -17.47
N THR A 525 4.70 -13.54 -16.88
CA THR A 525 3.45 -14.32 -16.81
C THR A 525 2.41 -13.66 -15.90
N ASP A 526 2.86 -13.02 -14.82
CA ASP A 526 2.00 -12.32 -13.85
C ASP A 526 2.76 -11.18 -13.19
N LEU A 527 2.05 -10.12 -12.76
CA LEU A 527 2.66 -8.96 -12.11
C LEU A 527 3.38 -9.32 -10.81
N PHE A 528 2.86 -10.21 -9.97
CA PHE A 528 3.58 -10.60 -8.76
C PHE A 528 4.97 -11.16 -9.07
N ALA A 529 5.11 -11.89 -10.17
CA ALA A 529 6.38 -12.46 -10.61
C ALA A 529 7.35 -11.35 -11.09
N VAL A 530 6.83 -10.34 -11.80
CA VAL A 530 7.59 -9.14 -12.16
C VAL A 530 8.09 -8.43 -10.90
N PHE A 531 7.22 -8.27 -9.88
CA PHE A 531 7.62 -7.67 -8.61
C PHE A 531 8.67 -8.48 -7.86
N MET A 532 8.67 -9.82 -7.94
CA MET A 532 9.76 -10.64 -7.38
C MET A 532 11.11 -10.22 -7.95
N GLU A 533 11.19 -10.02 -9.27
CA GLU A 533 12.41 -9.61 -9.96
C GLU A 533 12.78 -8.15 -9.65
N VAL A 534 11.81 -7.23 -9.71
CA VAL A 534 11.99 -5.80 -9.41
C VAL A 534 12.48 -5.57 -7.99
N CYS A 535 11.84 -6.21 -7.01
CA CYS A 535 12.22 -6.11 -5.60
C CYS A 535 13.63 -6.67 -5.37
N ASN A 536 13.94 -7.83 -5.98
CA ASN A 536 15.29 -8.39 -5.90
C ASN A 536 16.37 -7.44 -6.48
N ASN A 537 16.01 -6.70 -7.53
CA ASN A 537 16.92 -5.70 -8.10
C ASN A 537 17.07 -4.47 -7.19
N ARG A 538 16.06 -4.11 -6.40
CA ARG A 538 16.09 -2.95 -5.49
C ARG A 538 16.78 -3.19 -4.16
N ILE A 539 16.90 -4.42 -3.69
CA ILE A 539 17.65 -4.69 -2.46
C ILE A 539 19.15 -4.59 -2.67
N LYS A 540 19.85 -4.09 -1.64
CA LYS A 540 21.33 -4.08 -1.56
C LYS A 540 21.88 -5.50 -1.49
N LYS A 541 23.19 -5.69 -1.70
CA LYS A 541 23.85 -6.94 -1.34
C LYS A 541 23.66 -7.22 0.15
N ASN A 542 23.40 -8.44 0.52
CA ASN A 542 23.02 -8.89 1.87
C ASN A 542 21.67 -8.34 2.38
N GLY A 543 20.98 -7.47 1.64
CA GLY A 543 19.63 -7.04 1.96
C GLY A 543 18.61 -8.17 1.80
N CYS A 544 17.41 -7.96 2.37
CA CYS A 544 16.38 -8.98 2.42
C CYS A 544 15.07 -8.54 1.77
N GLN A 545 14.38 -9.50 1.14
CA GLN A 545 13.06 -9.32 0.56
C GLN A 545 12.07 -10.28 1.23
N ALA A 546 10.94 -9.77 1.68
CA ALA A 546 9.79 -10.55 2.10
C ALA A 546 8.59 -10.24 1.20
N MET A 547 7.93 -11.27 0.71
CA MET A 547 6.79 -11.11 -0.20
C MET A 547 5.75 -12.20 0.04
N ILE A 548 4.47 -11.84 -0.07
CA ILE A 548 3.40 -12.81 -0.26
C ILE A 548 3.00 -12.80 -1.74
N ALA A 549 2.93 -13.97 -2.37
CA ALA A 549 2.66 -14.12 -3.80
C ALA A 549 1.84 -15.37 -4.08
N MET A 550 1.36 -15.52 -5.31
CA MET A 550 0.72 -16.77 -5.77
C MET A 550 1.73 -17.92 -5.71
N GLN A 551 1.38 -19.05 -5.10
CA GLN A 551 2.29 -20.23 -4.98
C GLN A 551 2.69 -20.84 -6.33
N SER A 552 2.02 -20.51 -7.42
CA SER A 552 2.27 -21.05 -8.76
C SER A 552 3.72 -20.90 -9.23
N TRP A 553 4.43 -19.84 -8.80
CA TRP A 553 5.84 -19.66 -9.12
C TRP A 553 6.74 -20.77 -8.59
N MET A 554 6.32 -21.47 -7.52
CA MET A 554 7.08 -22.55 -6.91
C MET A 554 7.18 -23.78 -7.82
N PHE A 555 6.21 -24.02 -8.71
CA PHE A 555 6.05 -25.30 -9.40
C PHE A 555 5.90 -25.22 -10.91
N LEU A 556 5.22 -24.19 -11.45
CA LEU A 556 4.89 -24.14 -12.87
C LEU A 556 6.13 -23.90 -13.73
N SER A 557 6.17 -24.56 -14.89
CA SER A 557 7.26 -24.42 -15.89
C SER A 557 7.36 -23.01 -16.46
N SER A 558 6.25 -22.25 -16.51
CA SER A 558 6.25 -20.85 -16.95
C SER A 558 7.10 -19.92 -16.08
N TYR A 559 7.41 -20.33 -14.83
CA TYR A 559 8.25 -19.58 -13.89
C TYR A 559 9.64 -20.24 -13.68
N GLU A 560 10.02 -21.23 -14.46
CA GLU A 560 11.28 -21.97 -14.28
C GLU A 560 12.50 -21.03 -14.29
N LYS A 561 12.60 -20.14 -15.30
CA LYS A 561 13.68 -19.17 -15.39
C LYS A 561 13.70 -18.16 -14.23
N LEU A 562 12.53 -17.74 -13.76
CA LEU A 562 12.43 -16.87 -12.59
C LEU A 562 12.93 -17.59 -11.32
N ARG A 563 12.54 -18.87 -11.11
CA ARG A 563 13.02 -19.68 -9.99
C ARG A 563 14.52 -19.87 -10.04
N GLU A 564 15.06 -20.26 -11.20
CA GLU A 564 16.49 -20.42 -11.44
C GLU A 564 17.23 -19.13 -11.04
N LYS A 565 16.80 -17.98 -11.57
CA LYS A 565 17.38 -16.66 -11.27
C LYS A 565 17.32 -16.33 -9.79
N LEU A 566 16.17 -16.58 -9.14
CA LEU A 566 15.97 -16.31 -7.71
C LEU A 566 16.90 -17.17 -6.86
N LEU A 567 16.97 -18.48 -7.12
CA LEU A 567 17.78 -19.42 -6.35
C LEU A 567 19.29 -19.23 -6.56
N HIS A 568 19.71 -18.75 -7.75
CA HIS A 568 21.10 -18.43 -8.03
C HIS A 568 21.57 -17.07 -7.50
N SER A 569 20.65 -16.18 -7.13
CA SER A 569 20.99 -14.85 -6.64
C SER A 569 20.69 -14.63 -5.16
N ASN A 570 19.97 -15.55 -4.51
CA ASN A 570 19.51 -15.40 -3.13
C ASN A 570 19.56 -16.71 -2.35
N ASN A 571 19.68 -16.57 -1.02
CA ASN A 571 19.35 -17.64 -0.10
C ASN A 571 17.89 -17.52 0.38
N MET A 572 17.13 -18.60 0.27
CA MET A 572 15.78 -18.70 0.83
C MET A 572 15.89 -18.91 2.35
N ILE A 573 15.56 -17.86 3.11
CA ILE A 573 15.62 -17.92 4.59
C ILE A 573 14.47 -18.73 5.13
N SER A 574 13.25 -18.38 4.71
CA SER A 574 12.05 -19.10 5.10
C SER A 574 10.92 -18.96 4.08
N LEU A 575 9.99 -19.93 4.12
CA LEU A 575 8.82 -19.92 3.25
C LEU A 575 7.60 -20.48 4.00
N LEU A 576 6.48 -19.77 3.95
CA LEU A 576 5.16 -20.24 4.34
C LEU A 576 4.37 -20.67 3.10
N HIS A 577 4.14 -21.95 2.91
CA HIS A 577 3.27 -22.47 1.88
C HIS A 577 1.84 -22.48 2.41
N LEU A 578 1.10 -21.42 2.09
CA LEU A 578 -0.21 -21.13 2.67
C LEU A 578 -1.38 -21.80 1.93
N GLY A 579 -1.21 -22.07 0.64
CA GLY A 579 -2.29 -22.60 -0.18
C GLY A 579 -3.49 -21.67 -0.28
N ILE A 580 -4.70 -22.26 -0.29
CA ILE A 580 -5.97 -21.54 -0.33
C ILE A 580 -6.33 -20.92 1.02
N LYS A 581 -7.27 -19.94 0.99
CA LYS A 581 -7.86 -19.31 2.20
C LYS A 581 -6.84 -18.62 3.13
N ALA A 582 -5.74 -18.13 2.60
CA ALA A 582 -4.86 -17.25 3.36
C ALA A 582 -5.51 -15.88 3.61
N PHE A 583 -6.22 -15.33 2.61
CA PHE A 583 -6.94 -14.06 2.71
C PHE A 583 -8.39 -14.25 3.18
N GLU A 584 -8.90 -13.28 3.96
CA GLU A 584 -10.24 -13.36 4.55
C GLU A 584 -11.38 -13.20 3.52
N GLU A 585 -11.15 -12.43 2.47
CA GLU A 585 -12.21 -11.93 1.58
C GLU A 585 -12.35 -12.69 0.27
N ILE A 586 -11.43 -13.57 -0.04
CA ILE A 586 -11.52 -14.37 -1.26
C ILE A 586 -12.37 -15.61 -0.97
N GLY A 587 -13.66 -15.53 -1.34
CA GLY A 587 -14.65 -16.58 -1.07
C GLY A 587 -14.47 -17.88 -1.85
N ASN A 588 -13.64 -17.89 -2.90
CA ASN A 588 -13.40 -19.05 -3.74
C ASN A 588 -11.98 -19.59 -3.56
N ASP A 589 -11.80 -20.88 -3.64
CA ASP A 589 -10.51 -21.60 -3.52
C ASP A 589 -9.54 -21.34 -4.69
N ILE A 590 -9.64 -20.14 -5.32
CA ILE A 590 -8.93 -19.82 -6.56
C ILE A 590 -7.52 -19.28 -6.26
N VAL A 591 -7.36 -18.45 -5.21
CA VAL A 591 -6.07 -17.83 -4.89
C VAL A 591 -5.31 -18.68 -3.91
N GLN A 592 -4.23 -19.28 -4.38
CA GLN A 592 -3.31 -20.11 -3.60
C GLN A 592 -1.99 -19.34 -3.43
N THR A 593 -1.56 -19.13 -2.20
CA THR A 593 -0.44 -18.26 -1.91
C THR A 593 0.69 -18.95 -1.14
N ALA A 594 1.86 -18.33 -1.24
CA ALA A 594 3.02 -18.57 -0.40
C ALA A 594 3.63 -17.24 0.01
N SER A 595 4.12 -17.15 1.26
CA SER A 595 4.93 -16.02 1.71
C SER A 595 6.36 -16.47 1.91
N PHE A 596 7.33 -15.73 1.38
CA PHE A 596 8.72 -16.13 1.44
C PHE A 596 9.63 -14.98 1.83
N ILE A 597 10.78 -15.32 2.38
CA ILE A 597 11.83 -14.39 2.75
C ILE A 597 13.14 -14.87 2.14
N VAL A 598 13.78 -13.99 1.37
CA VAL A 598 15.07 -14.25 0.74
C VAL A 598 16.08 -13.17 1.11
N ARG A 599 17.36 -13.56 1.20
CA ARG A 599 18.51 -12.66 1.35
C ARG A 599 19.28 -12.63 0.03
N LYS A 600 19.61 -11.45 -0.46
CA LYS A 600 20.40 -11.26 -1.69
C LYS A 600 21.85 -11.58 -1.46
N ASN A 601 22.11 -12.86 -1.32
CA ASN A 601 23.43 -13.47 -1.20
C ASN A 601 23.32 -14.95 -1.54
N VAL A 602 24.39 -15.56 -2.02
CA VAL A 602 24.44 -16.99 -2.31
C VAL A 602 25.49 -17.64 -1.43
N ILE A 603 25.02 -18.37 -0.43
CA ILE A 603 25.83 -19.26 0.38
C ILE A 603 25.46 -20.68 0.01
N SER A 604 26.44 -21.44 -0.49
CA SER A 604 26.24 -22.85 -0.84
C SER A 604 25.81 -23.67 0.40
N ASN A 605 24.94 -24.62 0.21
CA ASN A 605 24.42 -25.52 1.27
C ASN A 605 23.63 -24.81 2.37
N TYR A 606 23.13 -23.57 2.12
CA TYR A 606 22.27 -22.88 3.06
C TYR A 606 20.98 -23.66 3.29
N THR A 607 20.64 -23.92 4.55
CA THR A 607 19.40 -24.60 4.97
C THR A 607 18.38 -23.57 5.41
N GLY A 608 17.22 -23.53 4.76
CA GLY A 608 16.10 -22.67 5.09
C GLY A 608 14.99 -23.37 5.88
N ASN A 609 14.07 -22.58 6.42
CA ASN A 609 12.89 -23.03 7.15
C ASN A 609 11.66 -22.99 6.24
N TYR A 610 10.95 -24.10 6.10
CA TYR A 610 9.77 -24.20 5.23
C TYR A 610 8.57 -24.71 6.02
N PHE A 611 7.42 -24.07 5.88
CA PHE A 611 6.17 -24.47 6.55
C PHE A 611 5.13 -24.88 5.53
N ARG A 612 4.45 -25.99 5.76
CA ARG A 612 3.39 -26.50 4.90
C ARG A 612 2.02 -26.31 5.54
N LEU A 613 1.44 -25.12 5.43
CA LEU A 613 0.22 -24.67 6.11
C LEU A 613 -1.00 -24.77 5.17
N LEU A 614 -1.31 -25.96 4.66
CA LEU A 614 -2.33 -26.16 3.63
C LEU A 614 -3.74 -26.39 4.19
N THR A 615 -3.95 -26.33 5.50
CA THR A 615 -5.29 -26.40 6.10
C THR A 615 -6.23 -25.32 5.56
N HIS A 616 -7.53 -25.61 5.51
CA HIS A 616 -8.56 -24.66 5.07
C HIS A 616 -8.97 -23.64 6.16
N ASN A 617 -8.49 -23.80 7.39
CA ASN A 617 -8.78 -22.91 8.50
C ASN A 617 -7.62 -21.93 8.72
N ARG A 618 -7.91 -20.62 8.69
CA ARG A 618 -6.92 -19.54 8.85
C ARG A 618 -6.29 -19.51 10.23
N ALA A 619 -7.11 -19.57 11.27
CA ALA A 619 -6.62 -19.59 12.64
C ALA A 619 -5.72 -20.81 12.89
N GLU A 620 -6.02 -21.92 12.25
CA GLU A 620 -5.21 -23.12 12.31
C GLU A 620 -3.86 -22.95 11.61
N LYS A 621 -3.78 -22.22 10.48
CA LYS A 621 -2.50 -21.92 9.83
C LYS A 621 -1.58 -21.11 10.76
N GLU A 622 -2.12 -20.09 11.39
CA GLU A 622 -1.39 -19.26 12.35
C GLU A 622 -0.93 -20.08 13.56
N ARG A 623 -1.81 -20.91 14.14
CA ARG A 623 -1.49 -21.81 15.26
C ARG A 623 -0.36 -22.76 14.88
N GLN A 624 -0.48 -23.46 13.74
CA GLN A 624 0.54 -24.40 13.24
C GLN A 624 1.90 -23.71 13.06
N TYR A 625 1.91 -22.45 12.62
CA TYR A 625 3.14 -21.68 12.52
C TYR A 625 3.75 -21.38 13.89
N LEU A 626 2.96 -20.86 14.83
CA LEU A 626 3.43 -20.51 16.18
C LEU A 626 3.92 -21.73 16.97
N GLU A 627 3.29 -22.88 16.79
CA GLU A 627 3.67 -24.15 17.42
C GLU A 627 4.73 -24.92 16.60
N LYS A 628 5.21 -24.36 15.49
CA LYS A 628 6.21 -24.96 14.58
C LYS A 628 5.79 -26.32 14.05
N GLU A 629 4.49 -26.55 13.89
CA GLU A 629 3.96 -27.74 13.23
C GLU A 629 4.20 -27.68 11.72
N GLN A 630 4.33 -28.85 11.08
CA GLN A 630 4.57 -28.99 9.63
C GLN A 630 5.76 -28.13 9.12
N MET A 631 6.79 -27.97 9.95
CA MET A 631 8.03 -27.31 9.61
C MET A 631 9.04 -28.30 9.02
N PHE A 632 9.70 -27.89 7.95
CA PHE A 632 10.73 -28.65 7.24
C PHE A 632 12.00 -27.82 7.18
N LEU A 633 13.14 -28.45 7.42
CA LEU A 633 14.46 -27.90 7.16
C LEU A 633 14.95 -28.46 5.83
N PHE A 634 15.30 -27.61 4.88
CA PHE A 634 15.70 -28.05 3.56
C PHE A 634 16.88 -27.23 3.02
N CYS A 635 17.91 -27.95 2.56
CA CYS A 635 19.07 -27.33 1.93
C CYS A 635 18.70 -26.86 0.53
N GLN A 636 18.90 -25.57 0.26
CA GLN A 636 18.51 -24.93 -1.02
C GLN A 636 19.17 -25.58 -2.23
N TYR A 637 20.41 -26.07 -2.11
CA TYR A 637 21.12 -26.72 -3.19
C TYR A 637 20.36 -27.92 -3.76
N LYS A 638 19.63 -28.65 -2.93
CA LYS A 638 18.84 -29.82 -3.34
C LYS A 638 17.71 -29.49 -4.33
N PHE A 639 17.26 -28.24 -4.44
CA PHE A 639 16.28 -27.87 -5.46
C PHE A 639 16.85 -27.99 -6.89
N PHE A 640 18.15 -27.82 -7.06
CA PHE A 640 18.81 -27.97 -8.36
C PHE A 640 18.91 -29.41 -8.83
N GLU A 641 18.74 -30.39 -7.96
CA GLU A 641 18.72 -31.81 -8.28
C GLU A 641 17.44 -32.23 -9.02
N ILE A 642 16.37 -31.44 -8.85
CA ILE A 642 15.07 -31.70 -9.48
C ILE A 642 14.98 -30.89 -10.79
N PRO A 643 14.65 -31.50 -11.93
CA PRO A 643 14.46 -30.77 -13.19
C PRO A 643 13.41 -29.66 -13.08
N GLY A 644 13.76 -28.45 -13.55
CA GLY A 644 12.91 -27.25 -13.43
C GLY A 644 12.90 -26.60 -12.05
N GLN A 645 13.72 -27.07 -11.11
CA GLN A 645 13.96 -26.53 -9.76
C GLN A 645 12.66 -26.17 -8.99
N PRO A 646 11.66 -27.06 -8.92
CA PRO A 646 10.47 -26.79 -8.11
C PRO A 646 10.86 -26.63 -6.63
N ILE A 647 10.18 -25.74 -5.91
CA ILE A 647 10.40 -25.55 -4.47
C ILE A 647 9.72 -26.67 -3.69
N ALA A 648 10.21 -27.89 -3.88
CA ALA A 648 9.64 -29.12 -3.34
C ALA A 648 10.33 -29.54 -2.01
N TYR A 649 10.36 -28.66 -1.04
CA TYR A 649 11.06 -28.79 0.26
C TYR A 649 10.57 -29.97 1.13
N TRP A 650 9.45 -30.61 0.80
CA TRP A 650 8.90 -31.77 1.53
C TRP A 650 9.34 -33.13 0.95
N VAL A 651 10.13 -33.12 -0.11
CA VAL A 651 10.58 -34.35 -0.77
C VAL A 651 11.68 -34.99 0.05
N GLY A 652 11.55 -36.31 0.27
CA GLY A 652 12.53 -37.10 1.00
C GLY A 652 13.83 -37.33 0.19
N GLU A 653 14.91 -37.64 0.89
CA GLU A 653 16.24 -37.81 0.27
C GLU A 653 16.26 -38.94 -0.78
N ASN A 654 15.60 -40.07 -0.53
CA ASN A 654 15.51 -41.17 -1.50
C ASN A 654 14.94 -40.71 -2.85
N THR A 655 13.90 -39.86 -2.82
CA THR A 655 13.31 -39.33 -4.06
C THR A 655 14.25 -38.34 -4.78
N LEU A 656 15.00 -37.52 -4.03
CA LEU A 656 16.02 -36.66 -4.62
C LEU A 656 17.15 -37.48 -5.27
N GLU A 657 17.60 -38.54 -4.60
CA GLU A 657 18.57 -39.47 -5.16
C GLU A 657 18.08 -40.15 -6.45
N ASP A 658 16.79 -40.48 -6.53
CA ASP A 658 16.19 -41.05 -7.72
C ASP A 658 16.28 -40.11 -8.92
N PHE A 659 16.07 -38.77 -8.73
CA PHE A 659 16.25 -37.76 -9.78
C PHE A 659 17.71 -37.66 -10.28
N VAL A 660 18.68 -37.93 -9.41
CA VAL A 660 20.11 -37.87 -9.75
C VAL A 660 20.61 -39.16 -10.36
N LYS A 661 20.18 -40.31 -9.79
CA LYS A 661 20.75 -41.65 -10.12
C LYS A 661 20.00 -42.38 -11.22
N LEU A 662 18.67 -42.18 -11.34
CA LEU A 662 17.87 -42.92 -12.30
C LEU A 662 17.87 -42.23 -13.70
N GLN A 663 17.72 -43.08 -14.73
CA GLN A 663 17.59 -42.61 -16.11
C GLN A 663 16.25 -41.89 -16.29
N LYS A 664 16.29 -40.69 -16.86
CA LYS A 664 15.08 -39.91 -17.11
C LYS A 664 14.28 -40.50 -18.26
N LEU A 665 12.95 -40.45 -18.16
CA LEU A 665 12.07 -40.87 -19.26
C LEU A 665 12.37 -40.12 -20.56
N GLY A 666 12.74 -38.82 -20.47
CA GLY A 666 13.12 -38.00 -21.63
C GLY A 666 14.40 -38.44 -22.32
N ASP A 667 15.29 -39.26 -21.66
CA ASP A 667 16.50 -39.81 -22.25
C ASP A 667 16.21 -41.04 -23.13
N VAL A 668 15.08 -41.71 -22.89
CA VAL A 668 14.69 -42.98 -23.58
C VAL A 668 13.46 -42.83 -24.45
N SER A 669 12.65 -41.76 -24.26
CA SER A 669 11.46 -41.50 -25.04
C SER A 669 11.20 -39.99 -25.12
N GLU A 670 10.49 -39.58 -26.17
CA GLU A 670 10.05 -38.15 -26.34
C GLU A 670 8.56 -38.08 -25.99
N PRO A 671 8.21 -37.69 -24.73
CA PRO A 671 6.80 -37.52 -24.36
C PRO A 671 6.18 -36.40 -25.18
N LYS A 672 5.15 -36.68 -25.95
CA LYS A 672 4.41 -35.70 -26.73
C LYS A 672 2.94 -35.71 -26.31
N GLN A 673 2.37 -34.53 -26.20
CA GLN A 673 0.93 -34.39 -26.04
C GLN A 673 0.27 -34.85 -27.35
N GLY A 674 -0.71 -35.71 -27.24
CA GLY A 674 -1.55 -36.12 -28.37
C GLY A 674 -2.48 -34.98 -28.83
N ILE A 675 -3.57 -35.31 -29.48
CA ILE A 675 -4.54 -34.32 -29.97
C ILE A 675 -5.22 -33.64 -28.76
N ALA A 676 -5.11 -32.33 -28.67
CA ALA A 676 -5.89 -31.52 -27.74
C ALA A 676 -7.12 -30.98 -28.48
N THR A 677 -8.32 -31.36 -28.04
CA THR A 677 -9.57 -31.02 -28.74
C THR A 677 -10.01 -29.57 -28.55
N GLY A 678 -9.49 -28.86 -27.54
CA GLY A 678 -9.90 -27.50 -27.18
C GLY A 678 -11.34 -27.40 -26.63
N ASP A 679 -12.25 -28.22 -27.12
CA ASP A 679 -13.62 -28.37 -26.64
C ASP A 679 -14.00 -29.86 -26.64
N ASN A 680 -13.85 -30.48 -25.48
CA ASN A 680 -14.13 -31.90 -25.29
C ASN A 680 -15.60 -32.25 -25.54
N ASN A 681 -16.53 -31.40 -25.16
CA ASN A 681 -17.95 -31.63 -25.33
C ASN A 681 -18.36 -31.65 -26.82
N ARG A 682 -17.63 -30.90 -27.63
CA ARG A 682 -17.88 -30.82 -29.09
C ARG A 682 -17.16 -31.91 -29.88
N PHE A 683 -15.94 -32.26 -29.51
CA PHE A 683 -15.06 -33.08 -30.34
C PHE A 683 -14.85 -34.49 -29.81
N LEU A 684 -15.02 -34.74 -28.52
CA LEU A 684 -14.98 -36.12 -27.98
C LEU A 684 -16.37 -36.72 -28.01
N ARG A 685 -16.42 -38.03 -28.42
CA ARG A 685 -17.62 -38.84 -28.40
C ARG A 685 -17.30 -40.12 -27.66
N LEU A 686 -18.27 -40.63 -26.89
CA LEU A 686 -18.20 -41.97 -26.36
C LEU A 686 -18.36 -42.97 -27.55
N TRP A 687 -17.73 -44.10 -27.45
CA TRP A 687 -17.81 -45.15 -28.49
C TRP A 687 -19.26 -45.59 -28.79
N THR A 688 -20.17 -45.39 -27.85
CA THR A 688 -21.60 -45.65 -27.98
C THR A 688 -22.36 -44.53 -28.74
N GLU A 689 -21.74 -43.39 -28.96
CA GLU A 689 -22.34 -42.24 -29.69
C GLU A 689 -21.91 -42.14 -31.14
N VAL A 690 -21.10 -43.08 -31.61
CA VAL A 690 -20.63 -43.15 -33.02
C VAL A 690 -21.11 -44.46 -33.64
N ASP A 691 -21.78 -44.35 -34.82
CA ASP A 691 -22.13 -45.50 -35.63
C ASP A 691 -20.86 -46.12 -36.24
N TYR A 692 -20.77 -47.43 -36.27
CA TYR A 692 -19.67 -48.15 -36.90
C TYR A 692 -19.84 -48.16 -38.41
#